data_19ab1814d75bbe7a25f08642b656a6cf
#
_entry.id   19ab1814d75bbe7a25f08642b656a6cf
#
_cell.length_a   1.000
_cell.length_b   1.000
_cell.length_c   1.000
_cell.angle_alpha   90.00
_cell.angle_beta   90.00
_cell.angle_gamma   90.00
#
_symmetry.space_group_name_H-M   'P 1'
#
loop_
_entity.id
_entity.type
_entity.pdbx_description
1 polymer ?
#
loop_
_entity_poly.entity_id
_entity_poly.type
_entity_poly.pdbx_seq_one_letter_code
_entity_poly.pdbx_strand_id
1 'polypeptide(L)'
;MNPLATIVLLPLVAGTLLCFAFGRDNSPARRLLTALAAGAVTLTAFGMLLSLAPQVFAGQTLLAHTDWVPSLGLSIGWRLDGLALMFALLITGIGSLIVLYAHFYLAESDPAGKFYTLLMLFMAAMLGIVMSDNIMLLVVFWELTSISSFLLVGYWGHKEEARAGARMALAVTGGGGLVMLAGFVLLGQIAGSYELSDILLSGDVIKADPLYPLMLVLILVGCFTKSAQVPFHFWLPEAMAAPTPVSAYLHSATMVKAGIFLLARLYPAVGGTDLFEGIVASFGLATVAFAAWVAIFKHDLKGLLAYSTVSHLGFITFLIGLNSPLSAVAAVFHILNHATFKAALFMSAGIVDHECGTRDMRRLGGLLRLMPWTATFAMTAAAAMAGIPLFNGFLSKEMFFHEAVEATMFWGAAVPVVATFAGVCSMAYSLRLVHDTFFNGAPKDLPADAHPHDPPFGMLAPVALLAVLCVVVGVIPALTYGPLVEVAARALLGGDTPDYHLALWHGFNLPLLMSGIAVVVGAALYLALQRVFRLHGYTPQSFSGKATFTCLIDGLFGFAGRLTARFENGSLQRSLALMVAFAIVLAAAPFWAADTLPGAGPRELMPASPLALAVWVLLLASATLLVLTHHNRFQALVLTGVVGLVTAFTFVGLSAPDLALTQLSVEVVSTVLLLMGLALLPQRTPFESGTLRRGRDALLAVFAGGGVAGLTWLMLTRPHDSISWFFLDKSLSEGGGTNVVNVILVDFRGYDTFGEITVLGIAGIGVLALLDGFRTRRPDADPDGRRWAFEEQPLLLRVAARVVLPLALLVSAYIFWRGHNVPGGGFIAGLITAVALVMQYMALGQARAEALLHGAAGRRFSRWIGSGLAIAGLTGIGAFWFGRPFLTSAHGHPALPLLGELPLASAAAFDLGVYITVVGATMLTLSVLGAASKEQHG
;
A
#
# COMPACT_ATOMS: atom_id res chain seq x y z
N MET A 1 25.20 9.67 2.07
CA MET A 1 24.05 9.25 1.24
C MET A 1 24.19 9.87 -0.13
N ASN A 2 23.84 9.14 -1.19
CA ASN A 2 23.86 9.70 -2.54
C ASN A 2 22.82 10.82 -2.64
N PRO A 3 23.14 11.99 -3.28
CA PRO A 3 22.22 13.12 -3.39
C PRO A 3 20.86 12.73 -4.04
N LEU A 4 20.86 11.84 -5.04
CA LEU A 4 19.63 11.40 -5.71
C LEU A 4 18.70 10.65 -4.76
N ALA A 5 19.23 9.69 -4.00
CA ALA A 5 18.48 8.98 -2.97
C ALA A 5 17.96 9.95 -1.89
N THR A 6 18.77 10.96 -1.49
CA THR A 6 18.37 11.92 -0.48
C THR A 6 17.16 12.74 -0.92
N ILE A 7 17.08 13.18 -2.18
CA ILE A 7 15.94 13.94 -2.71
C ILE A 7 14.61 13.17 -2.54
N VAL A 8 14.61 11.86 -2.75
CA VAL A 8 13.40 11.02 -2.62
C VAL A 8 13.13 10.66 -1.15
N LEU A 9 14.18 10.31 -0.39
CA LEU A 9 14.03 9.85 0.98
C LEU A 9 13.76 10.99 1.97
N LEU A 10 14.14 12.22 1.67
CA LEU A 10 13.94 13.37 2.55
C LEU A 10 12.45 13.63 2.83
N PRO A 11 11.54 13.78 1.85
CA PRO A 11 10.12 13.88 2.14
C PRO A 11 9.54 12.56 2.68
N LEU A 12 10.04 11.40 2.26
CA LEU A 12 9.56 10.10 2.71
C LEU A 12 9.79 9.88 4.22
N VAL A 13 10.99 10.13 4.69
CA VAL A 13 11.40 9.83 6.07
C VAL A 13 11.30 11.08 6.94
N ALA A 14 12.10 12.11 6.67
CA ALA A 14 12.14 13.30 7.50
C ALA A 14 10.81 14.07 7.44
N GLY A 15 10.24 14.24 6.24
CA GLY A 15 8.97 14.95 6.06
C GLY A 15 7.80 14.27 6.78
N THR A 16 7.63 12.95 6.60
CA THR A 16 6.54 12.21 7.26
C THR A 16 6.72 12.17 8.78
N LEU A 17 7.92 11.89 9.28
CA LEU A 17 8.18 11.81 10.73
C LEU A 17 8.03 13.16 11.42
N LEU A 18 8.58 14.25 10.85
CA LEU A 18 8.45 15.58 11.42
C LEU A 18 6.99 16.07 11.45
N CYS A 19 6.27 15.88 10.34
CA CYS A 19 4.86 16.28 10.27
C CYS A 19 3.99 15.46 11.22
N PHE A 20 4.27 14.16 11.38
CA PHE A 20 3.59 13.31 12.35
C PHE A 20 3.88 13.73 13.79
N ALA A 21 5.16 13.98 14.12
CA ALA A 21 5.58 14.34 15.47
C ALA A 21 5.03 15.72 15.90
N PHE A 22 5.11 16.70 15.02
CA PHE A 22 4.63 18.05 15.31
C PHE A 22 3.11 18.16 15.22
N GLY A 23 2.47 17.35 14.41
CA GLY A 23 1.03 17.35 14.17
C GLY A 23 0.19 16.52 15.14
N ARG A 24 0.73 16.10 16.30
CA ARG A 24 0.02 15.30 17.31
C ARG A 24 -1.16 16.02 17.95
N ASP A 25 -1.07 17.33 18.12
CA ASP A 25 -2.19 18.18 18.49
C ASP A 25 -2.41 19.28 17.44
N ASN A 26 -3.60 19.87 17.41
CA ASN A 26 -4.01 20.83 16.39
C ASN A 26 -3.92 22.29 16.88
N SER A 27 -3.08 22.56 17.89
CA SER A 27 -2.88 23.94 18.37
C SER A 27 -2.26 24.84 17.30
N PRO A 28 -2.57 26.14 17.27
CA PRO A 28 -2.07 27.07 16.24
C PRO A 28 -0.53 27.04 16.07
N ALA A 29 0.21 26.94 17.17
CA ALA A 29 1.65 26.86 17.16
C ALA A 29 2.15 25.55 16.49
N ARG A 30 1.50 24.43 16.79
CA ARG A 30 1.83 23.12 16.20
C ARG A 30 1.47 23.06 14.72
N ARG A 31 0.36 23.63 14.31
CA ARG A 31 -0.03 23.76 12.90
C ARG A 31 1.01 24.54 12.10
N LEU A 32 1.44 25.69 12.62
CA LEU A 32 2.50 26.49 11.99
C LEU A 32 3.82 25.70 11.91
N LEU A 33 4.23 25.06 13.01
CA LEU A 33 5.48 24.28 13.04
C LEU A 33 5.45 23.11 12.04
N THR A 34 4.30 22.43 11.91
CA THR A 34 4.12 21.34 10.92
C THR A 34 4.20 21.87 9.49
N ALA A 35 3.57 23.00 9.19
CA ALA A 35 3.65 23.64 7.88
C ALA A 35 5.08 24.10 7.56
N LEU A 36 5.79 24.68 8.52
CA LEU A 36 7.20 25.09 8.37
C LEU A 36 8.12 23.88 8.15
N ALA A 37 7.90 22.77 8.86
CA ALA A 37 8.65 21.54 8.66
C ALA A 37 8.43 20.97 7.25
N ALA A 38 7.17 20.88 6.80
CA ALA A 38 6.84 20.47 5.44
C ALA A 38 7.47 21.41 4.39
N GLY A 39 7.36 22.71 4.58
CA GLY A 39 7.97 23.74 3.72
C GLY A 39 9.49 23.62 3.65
N ALA A 40 10.15 23.45 4.78
CA ALA A 40 11.60 23.26 4.84
C ALA A 40 12.06 22.02 4.07
N VAL A 41 11.37 20.91 4.24
CA VAL A 41 11.65 19.65 3.51
C VAL A 41 11.48 19.83 2.01
N THR A 42 10.36 20.42 1.57
CA THR A 42 10.09 20.60 0.13
C THR A 42 11.06 21.57 -0.52
N LEU A 43 11.38 22.68 0.13
CA LEU A 43 12.35 23.67 -0.36
C LEU A 43 13.79 23.12 -0.37
N THR A 44 14.16 22.28 0.59
CA THR A 44 15.46 21.61 0.59
C THR A 44 15.58 20.65 -0.59
N ALA A 45 14.55 19.81 -0.84
CA ALA A 45 14.52 18.93 -2.00
C ALA A 45 14.59 19.71 -3.34
N PHE A 46 13.84 20.81 -3.44
CA PHE A 46 13.88 21.71 -4.60
C PHE A 46 15.26 22.35 -4.80
N GLY A 47 15.89 22.83 -3.72
CA GLY A 47 17.23 23.41 -3.76
C GLY A 47 18.30 22.39 -4.17
N MET A 48 18.20 21.14 -3.71
CA MET A 48 19.07 20.04 -4.14
C MET A 48 18.93 19.78 -5.64
N LEU A 49 17.71 19.75 -6.18
CA LEU A 49 17.47 19.59 -7.61
C LEU A 49 18.07 20.73 -8.43
N LEU A 50 17.91 21.98 -7.95
CA LEU A 50 18.52 23.14 -8.59
C LEU A 50 20.06 23.08 -8.59
N SER A 51 20.67 22.54 -7.54
CA SER A 51 22.13 22.36 -7.48
C SER A 51 22.67 21.33 -8.46
N LEU A 52 21.85 20.32 -8.82
CA LEU A 52 22.20 19.30 -9.80
C LEU A 52 21.82 19.69 -11.25
N ALA A 53 20.92 20.65 -11.41
CA ALA A 53 20.41 21.07 -12.72
C ALA A 53 21.50 21.47 -13.73
N PRO A 54 22.59 22.19 -13.37
CA PRO A 54 23.65 22.53 -14.35
C PRO A 54 24.30 21.32 -15.01
N GLN A 55 24.45 20.20 -14.30
CA GLN A 55 25.01 18.97 -14.85
C GLN A 55 24.05 18.34 -15.88
N VAL A 56 22.75 18.36 -15.58
CA VAL A 56 21.72 17.86 -16.49
C VAL A 56 21.59 18.76 -17.72
N PHE A 57 21.66 20.08 -17.56
CA PHE A 57 21.68 21.02 -18.68
C PHE A 57 22.93 20.88 -19.58
N ALA A 58 24.03 20.39 -19.01
CA ALA A 58 25.22 20.01 -19.77
C ALA A 58 25.07 18.66 -20.49
N GLY A 59 23.90 18.04 -20.46
CA GLY A 59 23.61 16.77 -21.15
C GLY A 59 24.03 15.51 -20.35
N GLN A 60 24.38 15.63 -19.08
CA GLN A 60 24.75 14.48 -18.24
C GLN A 60 23.50 13.82 -17.65
N THR A 61 23.45 12.48 -17.68
CA THR A 61 22.51 11.68 -16.91
C THR A 61 23.18 11.22 -15.63
N LEU A 62 22.63 11.61 -14.47
CA LEU A 62 23.15 11.22 -13.17
C LEU A 62 22.50 9.92 -12.73
N LEU A 63 23.31 8.91 -12.46
CA LEU A 63 22.88 7.60 -12.02
C LEU A 63 23.42 7.27 -10.63
N ALA A 64 22.63 6.54 -9.85
CA ALA A 64 23.05 5.93 -8.60
C ALA A 64 22.38 4.58 -8.46
N HIS A 65 23.14 3.57 -8.08
CA HIS A 65 22.69 2.20 -8.02
C HIS A 65 23.08 1.57 -6.69
N THR A 66 22.20 0.74 -6.15
CA THR A 66 22.44 -0.08 -4.95
C THR A 66 21.67 -1.38 -5.14
N ASP A 67 22.36 -2.51 -5.05
CA ASP A 67 21.72 -3.82 -5.14
C ASP A 67 20.75 -4.04 -3.97
N TRP A 68 19.58 -4.58 -4.28
CA TRP A 68 18.57 -4.95 -3.29
C TRP A 68 18.34 -6.47 -3.27
N VAL A 69 17.84 -7.05 -4.37
CA VAL A 69 17.69 -8.50 -4.54
C VAL A 69 18.25 -8.90 -5.91
N PRO A 70 19.58 -9.07 -6.05
CA PRO A 70 20.20 -9.30 -7.35
C PRO A 70 19.71 -10.57 -8.06
N SER A 71 19.32 -11.61 -7.29
CA SER A 71 18.77 -12.86 -7.85
C SER A 71 17.46 -12.68 -8.61
N LEU A 72 16.72 -11.58 -8.36
CA LEU A 72 15.50 -11.24 -9.05
C LEU A 72 15.67 -10.02 -9.99
N GLY A 73 16.89 -9.51 -10.15
CA GLY A 73 17.15 -8.28 -10.91
C GLY A 73 16.60 -7.02 -10.28
N LEU A 74 16.41 -7.01 -8.95
CA LEU A 74 15.86 -5.87 -8.22
C LEU A 74 17.00 -5.02 -7.64
N SER A 75 16.98 -3.73 -7.99
CA SER A 75 17.92 -2.75 -7.47
C SER A 75 17.20 -1.48 -6.97
N ILE A 76 17.85 -0.73 -6.11
CA ILE A 76 17.45 0.63 -5.75
C ILE A 76 18.27 1.57 -6.66
N GLY A 77 17.80 1.71 -7.89
CA GLY A 77 18.39 2.56 -8.91
C GLY A 77 17.74 3.92 -8.99
N TRP A 78 18.55 4.99 -9.06
CA TRP A 78 18.10 6.37 -9.23
C TRP A 78 18.70 6.99 -10.48
N ARG A 79 17.87 7.71 -11.23
CA ARG A 79 18.22 8.38 -12.48
C ARG A 79 17.70 9.83 -12.47
N LEU A 80 18.58 10.77 -12.80
CA LEU A 80 18.22 12.16 -13.00
C LEU A 80 18.75 12.61 -14.37
N ASP A 81 17.88 12.65 -15.35
CA ASP A 81 18.08 13.24 -16.66
C ASP A 81 17.13 14.44 -16.87
N GLY A 82 17.07 15.00 -18.05
CA GLY A 82 16.24 16.18 -18.34
C GLY A 82 14.75 15.96 -18.06
N LEU A 83 14.20 14.79 -18.38
CA LEU A 83 12.79 14.46 -18.13
C LEU A 83 12.51 14.31 -16.63
N ALA A 84 13.37 13.58 -15.91
CA ALA A 84 13.27 13.43 -14.48
C ALA A 84 13.42 14.77 -13.73
N LEU A 85 14.40 15.59 -14.15
CA LEU A 85 14.61 16.93 -13.58
C LEU A 85 13.38 17.82 -13.76
N MET A 86 12.79 17.86 -14.95
CA MET A 86 11.59 18.64 -15.22
C MET A 86 10.43 18.26 -14.29
N PHE A 87 10.13 16.97 -14.19
CA PHE A 87 9.05 16.52 -13.34
C PHE A 87 9.37 16.71 -11.85
N ALA A 88 10.58 16.43 -11.40
CA ALA A 88 11.00 16.62 -10.01
C ALA A 88 10.92 18.10 -9.57
N LEU A 89 11.29 19.04 -10.46
CA LEU A 89 11.13 20.49 -10.21
C LEU A 89 9.65 20.88 -10.14
N LEU A 90 8.77 20.32 -10.97
CA LEU A 90 7.33 20.56 -10.88
C LEU A 90 6.75 20.01 -9.57
N ILE A 91 7.14 18.79 -9.18
CA ILE A 91 6.66 18.12 -7.95
C ILE A 91 7.05 18.93 -6.71
N THR A 92 8.32 19.31 -6.61
CA THR A 92 8.83 20.01 -5.42
C THR A 92 8.49 21.51 -5.42
N GLY A 93 8.55 22.17 -6.60
CA GLY A 93 8.27 23.59 -6.72
C GLY A 93 6.79 23.91 -6.48
N ILE A 94 5.87 23.29 -7.22
CA ILE A 94 4.43 23.46 -6.99
C ILE A 94 4.06 22.89 -5.61
N GLY A 95 4.68 21.79 -5.18
CA GLY A 95 4.49 21.24 -3.84
C GLY A 95 4.78 22.24 -2.72
N SER A 96 5.84 23.04 -2.84
CA SER A 96 6.17 24.13 -1.87
C SER A 96 5.09 25.20 -1.83
N LEU A 97 4.56 25.58 -3.00
CA LEU A 97 3.45 26.54 -3.09
C LEU A 97 2.16 25.98 -2.45
N ILE A 98 1.89 24.69 -2.65
CA ILE A 98 0.74 24.00 -2.05
C ILE A 98 0.88 23.90 -0.53
N VAL A 99 2.08 23.67 0.01
CA VAL A 99 2.31 23.69 1.47
C VAL A 99 1.97 25.05 2.06
N LEU A 100 2.41 26.14 1.41
CA LEU A 100 2.09 27.50 1.84
C LEU A 100 0.56 27.78 1.74
N TYR A 101 -0.05 27.45 0.62
CA TYR A 101 -1.48 27.62 0.38
C TYR A 101 -2.32 26.84 1.40
N ALA A 102 -1.97 25.58 1.68
CA ALA A 102 -2.71 24.73 2.60
C ALA A 102 -2.72 25.24 4.05
N HIS A 103 -1.66 25.94 4.47
CA HIS A 103 -1.59 26.52 5.82
C HIS A 103 -2.73 27.52 6.07
N PHE A 104 -3.08 28.32 5.05
CA PHE A 104 -4.16 29.30 5.15
C PHE A 104 -5.53 28.74 4.75
N TYR A 105 -5.57 27.64 4.00
CA TYR A 105 -6.81 27.02 3.50
C TYR A 105 -7.47 26.07 4.51
N LEU A 106 -6.70 25.31 5.28
CA LEU A 106 -7.23 24.29 6.19
C LEU A 106 -7.93 24.95 7.39
N ALA A 107 -9.17 24.52 7.67
CA ALA A 107 -9.90 24.98 8.85
C ALA A 107 -9.18 24.61 10.16
N GLU A 108 -9.43 25.33 11.25
CA GLU A 108 -8.83 25.05 12.56
C GLU A 108 -9.19 23.65 13.10
N SER A 109 -10.34 23.13 12.72
CA SER A 109 -10.81 21.77 13.05
C SER A 109 -10.09 20.67 12.28
N ASP A 110 -9.47 20.98 11.14
CA ASP A 110 -8.83 20.00 10.27
C ASP A 110 -7.48 19.55 10.88
N PRO A 111 -7.19 18.23 10.95
CA PRO A 111 -5.96 17.71 11.53
C PRO A 111 -4.75 17.95 10.61
N ALA A 112 -4.14 19.15 10.71
CA ALA A 112 -3.04 19.58 9.83
C ALA A 112 -1.86 18.59 9.79
N GLY A 113 -1.52 17.96 10.92
CA GLY A 113 -0.45 16.95 10.97
C GLY A 113 -0.71 15.77 10.05
N LYS A 114 -1.94 15.23 10.05
CA LYS A 114 -2.36 14.16 9.12
C LYS A 114 -2.24 14.62 7.66
N PHE A 115 -2.69 15.84 7.37
CA PHE A 115 -2.64 16.40 6.03
C PHE A 115 -1.20 16.45 5.49
N TYR A 116 -0.29 17.12 6.20
CA TYR A 116 1.09 17.30 5.75
C TYR A 116 1.87 15.97 5.73
N THR A 117 1.62 15.06 6.67
CA THR A 117 2.23 13.72 6.63
C THR A 117 1.88 12.98 5.34
N LEU A 118 0.59 12.96 4.97
CA LEU A 118 0.14 12.32 3.74
C LEU A 118 0.65 13.05 2.48
N LEU A 119 0.74 14.39 2.53
CA LEU A 119 1.27 15.18 1.43
C LEU A 119 2.77 14.89 1.19
N MET A 120 3.57 14.76 2.25
CA MET A 120 5.00 14.39 2.16
C MET A 120 5.19 12.97 1.63
N LEU A 121 4.37 12.03 2.11
CA LEU A 121 4.38 10.65 1.61
C LEU A 121 4.06 10.59 0.10
N PHE A 122 3.05 11.35 -0.33
CA PHE A 122 2.68 11.43 -1.74
C PHE A 122 3.77 12.10 -2.60
N MET A 123 4.38 13.19 -2.11
CA MET A 123 5.50 13.85 -2.78
C MET A 123 6.67 12.90 -2.99
N ALA A 124 7.06 12.16 -1.94
CA ALA A 124 8.12 11.17 -2.01
C ALA A 124 7.82 10.08 -3.04
N ALA A 125 6.57 9.58 -3.05
CA ALA A 125 6.15 8.57 -4.00
C ALA A 125 6.23 9.07 -5.44
N MET A 126 5.84 10.32 -5.71
CA MET A 126 5.96 10.93 -7.04
C MET A 126 7.42 11.16 -7.45
N LEU A 127 8.29 11.62 -6.53
CA LEU A 127 9.72 11.72 -6.79
C LEU A 127 10.33 10.34 -7.07
N GLY A 128 9.91 9.31 -6.34
CA GLY A 128 10.33 7.93 -6.59
C GLY A 128 9.96 7.44 -7.99
N ILE A 129 8.75 7.73 -8.50
CA ILE A 129 8.36 7.38 -9.86
C ILE A 129 9.30 8.03 -10.88
N VAL A 130 9.52 9.35 -10.78
CA VAL A 130 10.22 10.09 -11.82
C VAL A 130 11.74 9.91 -11.78
N MET A 131 12.28 9.45 -10.65
CA MET A 131 13.72 9.26 -10.45
C MET A 131 14.14 7.78 -10.39
N SER A 132 13.24 6.80 -10.47
CA SER A 132 13.62 5.38 -10.48
C SER A 132 14.32 4.99 -11.78
N ASP A 133 15.43 4.26 -11.69
CA ASP A 133 16.12 3.63 -12.82
C ASP A 133 15.84 2.12 -12.95
N ASN A 134 15.09 1.55 -12.01
CA ASN A 134 14.59 0.17 -12.07
C ASN A 134 13.06 0.17 -12.18
N ILE A 135 12.52 -0.53 -13.19
CA ILE A 135 11.06 -0.50 -13.46
C ILE A 135 10.24 -1.18 -12.35
N MET A 136 10.80 -2.12 -11.59
CA MET A 136 10.11 -2.72 -10.44
C MET A 136 10.09 -1.76 -9.25
N LEU A 137 11.17 -1.02 -9.01
CA LEU A 137 11.19 0.06 -8.01
C LEU A 137 10.17 1.15 -8.38
N LEU A 138 10.04 1.47 -9.67
CA LEU A 138 9.03 2.41 -10.17
C LEU A 138 7.62 1.93 -9.82
N VAL A 139 7.30 0.62 -9.95
CA VAL A 139 6.00 0.06 -9.55
C VAL A 139 5.75 0.24 -8.05
N VAL A 140 6.75 0.04 -7.20
CA VAL A 140 6.61 0.25 -5.75
C VAL A 140 6.15 1.69 -5.47
N PHE A 141 6.81 2.67 -6.08
CA PHE A 141 6.40 4.07 -5.91
C PHE A 141 5.09 4.41 -6.62
N TRP A 142 4.78 3.73 -7.73
CA TRP A 142 3.48 3.87 -8.42
C TRP A 142 2.32 3.47 -7.53
N GLU A 143 2.41 2.34 -6.85
CA GLU A 143 1.39 1.90 -5.91
C GLU A 143 1.38 2.75 -4.63
N LEU A 144 2.54 3.22 -4.18
CA LEU A 144 2.59 4.16 -3.07
C LEU A 144 1.87 5.47 -3.40
N THR A 145 1.91 5.95 -4.67
CA THR A 145 1.07 7.09 -5.08
C THR A 145 -0.40 6.75 -5.10
N SER A 146 -0.80 5.53 -5.46
CA SER A 146 -2.20 5.08 -5.42
C SER A 146 -2.74 5.09 -3.99
N ILE A 147 -1.97 4.55 -3.03
CA ILE A 147 -2.35 4.50 -1.61
C ILE A 147 -2.36 5.90 -0.99
N SER A 148 -1.30 6.69 -1.18
CA SER A 148 -1.21 8.02 -0.58
C SER A 148 -2.26 8.99 -1.14
N SER A 149 -2.57 8.91 -2.44
CA SER A 149 -3.65 9.68 -3.04
C SER A 149 -5.03 9.25 -2.56
N PHE A 150 -5.27 7.94 -2.37
CA PHE A 150 -6.48 7.43 -1.74
C PHE A 150 -6.70 8.05 -0.36
N LEU A 151 -5.65 8.11 0.47
CA LEU A 151 -5.71 8.69 1.81
C LEU A 151 -5.92 10.22 1.77
N LEU A 152 -5.32 10.90 0.78
CA LEU A 152 -5.50 12.33 0.58
C LEU A 152 -6.89 12.69 0.04
N VAL A 153 -7.42 11.95 -0.92
CA VAL A 153 -8.79 12.14 -1.46
C VAL A 153 -9.81 11.85 -0.37
N GLY A 154 -9.59 10.80 0.43
CA GLY A 154 -10.42 10.44 1.58
C GLY A 154 -10.11 11.21 2.86
N TYR A 155 -9.41 12.35 2.80
CA TYR A 155 -9.00 13.12 3.98
C TYR A 155 -10.18 13.50 4.89
N TRP A 156 -11.27 14.02 4.30
CA TRP A 156 -12.53 14.26 4.99
C TRP A 156 -13.39 12.99 5.03
N GLY A 157 -12.88 11.94 5.68
CA GLY A 157 -13.52 10.62 5.72
C GLY A 157 -14.91 10.58 6.34
N HIS A 158 -15.37 11.64 7.01
CA HIS A 158 -16.74 11.79 7.48
C HIS A 158 -17.73 12.03 6.32
N LYS A 159 -17.26 12.58 5.18
CA LYS A 159 -18.08 12.81 3.98
C LYS A 159 -18.14 11.55 3.13
N GLU A 160 -19.35 11.11 2.78
CA GLU A 160 -19.56 9.91 1.95
C GLU A 160 -18.95 10.06 0.54
N GLU A 161 -19.10 11.24 -0.05
CA GLU A 161 -18.54 11.56 -1.37
C GLU A 161 -17.02 11.39 -1.40
N ALA A 162 -16.31 11.85 -0.35
CA ALA A 162 -14.86 11.71 -0.24
C ALA A 162 -14.44 10.23 -0.13
N ARG A 163 -15.18 9.42 0.65
CA ARG A 163 -14.92 7.98 0.75
C ARG A 163 -15.18 7.24 -0.56
N ALA A 164 -16.27 7.58 -1.24
CA ALA A 164 -16.64 6.96 -2.51
C ALA A 164 -15.64 7.33 -3.62
N GLY A 165 -15.29 8.61 -3.74
CA GLY A 165 -14.30 9.10 -4.70
C GLY A 165 -12.91 8.51 -4.46
N ALA A 166 -12.48 8.39 -3.20
CA ALA A 166 -11.21 7.77 -2.84
C ALA A 166 -11.15 6.29 -3.25
N ARG A 167 -12.19 5.50 -2.92
CA ARG A 167 -12.27 4.09 -3.30
C ARG A 167 -12.25 3.90 -4.82
N MET A 168 -12.99 4.74 -5.54
CA MET A 168 -13.01 4.70 -7.01
C MET A 168 -11.64 5.01 -7.61
N ALA A 169 -10.98 6.06 -7.14
CA ALA A 169 -9.64 6.43 -7.58
C ALA A 169 -8.64 5.29 -7.34
N LEU A 170 -8.66 4.68 -6.13
CA LEU A 170 -7.79 3.54 -5.81
C LEU A 170 -8.07 2.32 -6.69
N ALA A 171 -9.35 1.95 -6.86
CA ALA A 171 -9.72 0.78 -7.67
C ALA A 171 -9.29 0.92 -9.13
N VAL A 172 -9.46 2.10 -9.73
CA VAL A 172 -9.09 2.33 -11.13
C VAL A 172 -7.58 2.46 -11.29
N THR A 173 -6.92 3.29 -10.46
CA THR A 173 -5.47 3.56 -10.63
C THR A 173 -4.60 2.43 -10.11
N GLY A 174 -4.96 1.78 -9.00
CA GLY A 174 -4.25 0.61 -8.48
C GLY A 174 -4.50 -0.62 -9.34
N GLY A 175 -5.77 -0.86 -9.78
CA GLY A 175 -6.05 -1.94 -10.73
C GLY A 175 -5.28 -1.79 -12.04
N GLY A 176 -5.18 -0.56 -12.58
CA GLY A 176 -4.35 -0.28 -13.75
C GLY A 176 -2.86 -0.50 -13.51
N GLY A 177 -2.37 -0.17 -12.29
CA GLY A 177 -0.98 -0.42 -11.89
C GLY A 177 -0.62 -1.90 -11.81
N LEU A 178 -1.55 -2.73 -11.33
CA LEU A 178 -1.36 -4.20 -11.34
C LEU A 178 -1.31 -4.78 -12.77
N VAL A 179 -2.11 -4.26 -13.68
CA VAL A 179 -2.05 -4.64 -15.10
C VAL A 179 -0.71 -4.22 -15.72
N MET A 180 -0.24 -3.00 -15.40
CA MET A 180 1.07 -2.49 -15.82
C MET A 180 2.22 -3.34 -15.27
N LEU A 181 2.13 -3.82 -14.03
CA LEU A 181 3.13 -4.70 -13.44
C LEU A 181 3.32 -5.96 -14.31
N ALA A 182 2.23 -6.58 -14.79
CA ALA A 182 2.33 -7.71 -15.71
C ALA A 182 3.04 -7.31 -17.01
N GLY A 183 2.75 -6.13 -17.55
CA GLY A 183 3.47 -5.57 -18.71
C GLY A 183 4.96 -5.35 -18.45
N PHE A 184 5.34 -4.89 -17.26
CA PHE A 184 6.74 -4.67 -16.86
C PHE A 184 7.50 -5.98 -16.66
N VAL A 185 6.85 -7.02 -16.14
CA VAL A 185 7.44 -8.37 -16.08
C VAL A 185 7.79 -8.86 -17.49
N LEU A 186 6.85 -8.72 -18.45
CA LEU A 186 7.11 -9.07 -19.84
C LEU A 186 8.23 -8.20 -20.45
N LEU A 187 8.21 -6.89 -20.21
CA LEU A 187 9.23 -5.97 -20.69
C LEU A 187 10.62 -6.35 -20.19
N GLY A 188 10.76 -6.67 -18.91
CA GLY A 188 12.02 -7.10 -18.33
C GLY A 188 12.49 -8.45 -18.88
N GLN A 189 11.57 -9.39 -19.15
CA GLN A 189 11.90 -10.66 -19.80
C GLN A 189 12.40 -10.47 -21.23
N ILE A 190 11.75 -9.62 -22.01
CA ILE A 190 12.14 -9.32 -23.41
C ILE A 190 13.49 -8.58 -23.45
N ALA A 191 13.67 -7.57 -22.60
CA ALA A 191 14.88 -6.77 -22.54
C ALA A 191 16.06 -7.50 -21.85
N GLY A 192 15.79 -8.55 -21.06
CA GLY A 192 16.80 -9.26 -20.27
C GLY A 192 17.26 -8.49 -19.02
N SER A 193 16.64 -7.36 -18.68
CA SER A 193 16.96 -6.52 -17.52
C SER A 193 15.75 -5.75 -17.03
N TYR A 194 15.67 -5.47 -15.72
CA TYR A 194 14.69 -4.55 -15.14
C TYR A 194 15.24 -3.13 -14.94
N GLU A 195 16.51 -2.90 -15.27
CA GLU A 195 17.12 -1.57 -15.24
C GLU A 195 16.62 -0.75 -16.43
N LEU A 196 16.09 0.44 -16.13
CA LEU A 196 15.54 1.34 -17.16
C LEU A 196 16.62 1.77 -18.16
N SER A 197 17.84 2.00 -17.69
CA SER A 197 18.96 2.36 -18.54
C SER A 197 19.24 1.31 -19.63
N ASP A 198 19.13 0.02 -19.30
CA ASP A 198 19.32 -1.09 -20.26
C ASP A 198 18.11 -1.20 -21.20
N ILE A 199 16.89 -1.07 -20.66
CA ILE A 199 15.64 -1.14 -21.42
C ILE A 199 15.60 -0.05 -22.50
N LEU A 200 16.02 1.17 -22.19
CA LEU A 200 16.02 2.26 -23.14
C LEU A 200 16.98 2.04 -24.32
N LEU A 201 18.03 1.24 -24.13
CA LEU A 201 18.99 0.87 -25.18
C LEU A 201 18.53 -0.37 -25.99
N SER A 202 17.56 -1.13 -25.49
CA SER A 202 17.11 -2.39 -26.09
C SER A 202 15.87 -2.22 -27.00
N GLY A 203 15.57 -1.01 -27.45
CA GLY A 203 14.33 -0.69 -28.17
C GLY A 203 14.07 -1.56 -29.40
N ASP A 204 15.09 -1.86 -30.20
CA ASP A 204 14.96 -2.67 -31.42
C ASP A 204 14.59 -4.13 -31.10
N VAL A 205 15.20 -4.69 -30.05
CA VAL A 205 14.89 -6.04 -29.55
C VAL A 205 13.46 -6.11 -29.03
N ILE A 206 13.05 -5.12 -28.26
CA ILE A 206 11.72 -5.04 -27.67
C ILE A 206 10.64 -4.97 -28.75
N LYS A 207 10.82 -4.11 -29.76
CA LYS A 207 9.84 -3.90 -30.84
C LYS A 207 9.74 -5.10 -31.79
N ALA A 208 10.79 -5.91 -31.90
CA ALA A 208 10.81 -7.09 -32.76
C ALA A 208 10.22 -8.35 -32.08
N ASP A 209 9.99 -8.34 -30.77
CA ASP A 209 9.50 -9.50 -30.02
C ASP A 209 8.02 -9.77 -30.27
N PRO A 210 7.60 -11.03 -30.45
CA PRO A 210 6.19 -11.40 -30.64
C PRO A 210 5.25 -10.98 -29.50
N LEU A 211 5.76 -10.82 -28.28
CA LEU A 211 5.00 -10.40 -27.10
C LEU A 211 4.89 -8.87 -26.97
N TYR A 212 5.56 -8.10 -27.84
CA TYR A 212 5.52 -6.64 -27.83
C TYR A 212 4.09 -6.06 -27.79
N PRO A 213 3.12 -6.53 -28.64
CA PRO A 213 1.77 -5.98 -28.59
C PRO A 213 1.05 -6.20 -27.26
N LEU A 214 1.21 -7.37 -26.67
CA LEU A 214 0.61 -7.69 -25.37
C LEU A 214 1.25 -6.86 -24.26
N MET A 215 2.56 -6.82 -24.21
CA MET A 215 3.34 -6.03 -23.26
C MET A 215 2.96 -4.54 -23.36
N LEU A 216 2.92 -4.00 -24.57
CA LEU A 216 2.55 -2.60 -24.81
C LEU A 216 1.15 -2.28 -24.29
N VAL A 217 0.13 -3.09 -24.61
CA VAL A 217 -1.25 -2.87 -24.16
C VAL A 217 -1.35 -2.91 -22.63
N LEU A 218 -0.69 -3.85 -21.98
CA LEU A 218 -0.68 -3.94 -20.51
C LEU A 218 -0.07 -2.68 -19.86
N ILE A 219 1.02 -2.17 -20.40
CA ILE A 219 1.65 -0.92 -19.92
C ILE A 219 0.74 0.28 -20.19
N LEU A 220 0.14 0.37 -21.38
CA LEU A 220 -0.75 1.47 -21.76
C LEU A 220 -2.01 1.53 -20.85
N VAL A 221 -2.57 0.40 -20.43
CA VAL A 221 -3.68 0.38 -19.47
C VAL A 221 -3.28 1.06 -18.16
N GLY A 222 -2.10 0.79 -17.63
CA GLY A 222 -1.59 1.48 -16.45
C GLY A 222 -1.43 2.99 -16.66
N CYS A 223 -0.85 3.39 -17.80
CA CYS A 223 -0.70 4.80 -18.16
C CYS A 223 -2.05 5.51 -18.28
N PHE A 224 -3.01 4.90 -18.99
CA PHE A 224 -4.30 5.51 -19.28
C PHE A 224 -5.19 5.60 -18.03
N THR A 225 -5.17 4.61 -17.16
CA THR A 225 -5.90 4.66 -15.89
C THR A 225 -5.39 5.76 -14.98
N LYS A 226 -4.07 5.89 -14.83
CA LYS A 226 -3.44 6.91 -13.99
C LYS A 226 -3.61 8.32 -14.55
N SER A 227 -3.49 8.48 -15.88
CA SER A 227 -3.66 9.76 -16.58
C SER A 227 -5.08 10.03 -17.06
N ALA A 228 -6.05 9.30 -16.51
CA ALA A 228 -7.48 9.54 -16.73
C ALA A 228 -7.88 9.64 -18.20
N GLN A 229 -7.33 8.80 -19.09
CA GLN A 229 -7.74 8.72 -20.47
C GLN A 229 -9.10 8.03 -20.61
N VAL A 230 -9.90 8.41 -21.61
CA VAL A 230 -11.17 7.72 -21.90
C VAL A 230 -10.87 6.27 -22.31
N PRO A 231 -11.59 5.25 -21.76
CA PRO A 231 -12.78 5.35 -20.92
C PRO A 231 -12.52 5.46 -19.40
N PHE A 232 -11.28 5.43 -18.94
CA PHE A 232 -10.92 5.35 -17.52
C PHE A 232 -10.97 6.70 -16.77
N HIS A 233 -11.44 7.79 -17.39
CA HIS A 233 -11.37 9.17 -16.87
C HIS A 233 -12.29 9.46 -15.67
N PHE A 234 -13.32 8.66 -15.43
CA PHE A 234 -14.45 8.96 -14.54
C PHE A 234 -14.08 9.09 -13.05
N TRP A 235 -12.96 8.51 -12.61
CA TRP A 235 -12.50 8.63 -11.22
C TRP A 235 -12.00 10.03 -10.88
N LEU A 236 -11.47 10.78 -11.86
CA LEU A 236 -10.83 12.08 -11.61
C LEU A 236 -11.84 13.15 -11.18
N PRO A 237 -13.02 13.33 -11.79
CA PRO A 237 -14.05 14.23 -11.27
C PRO A 237 -14.58 13.85 -9.90
N GLU A 238 -14.66 12.56 -9.57
CA GLU A 238 -15.11 12.08 -8.25
C GLU A 238 -14.05 12.34 -7.16
N ALA A 239 -12.77 12.35 -7.53
CA ALA A 239 -11.67 12.73 -6.63
C ALA A 239 -11.71 14.21 -6.21
N MET A 240 -12.54 15.06 -6.84
CA MET A 240 -12.70 16.49 -6.47
C MET A 240 -13.38 16.71 -5.13
N ALA A 241 -13.88 15.68 -4.46
CA ALA A 241 -14.33 15.73 -3.06
C ALA A 241 -13.17 15.99 -2.06
N ALA A 242 -11.93 15.85 -2.50
CA ALA A 242 -10.73 16.19 -1.72
C ALA A 242 -10.64 17.68 -1.37
N PRO A 243 -9.89 18.05 -0.30
CA PRO A 243 -9.51 19.45 -0.05
C PRO A 243 -8.84 20.07 -1.29
N THR A 244 -9.07 21.36 -1.54
CA THR A 244 -8.55 22.01 -2.76
C THR A 244 -7.02 21.98 -2.89
N PRO A 245 -6.21 22.12 -1.82
CA PRO A 245 -4.76 21.94 -1.93
C PRO A 245 -4.36 20.57 -2.50
N VAL A 246 -5.09 19.51 -2.11
CA VAL A 246 -4.90 18.15 -2.66
C VAL A 246 -5.24 18.13 -4.15
N SER A 247 -6.43 18.64 -4.52
CA SER A 247 -6.87 18.67 -5.92
C SER A 247 -5.89 19.48 -6.80
N ALA A 248 -5.42 20.62 -6.31
CA ALA A 248 -4.45 21.45 -7.01
C ALA A 248 -3.11 20.71 -7.24
N TYR A 249 -2.62 19.99 -6.25
CA TYR A 249 -1.36 19.25 -6.36
C TYR A 249 -1.47 18.00 -7.24
N LEU A 250 -2.45 17.14 -6.96
CA LEU A 250 -2.61 15.86 -7.65
C LEU A 250 -2.92 16.03 -9.14
N HIS A 251 -3.71 17.05 -9.49
CA HIS A 251 -4.29 17.16 -10.82
C HIS A 251 -3.63 18.22 -11.73
N SER A 252 -2.73 19.05 -11.18
CA SER A 252 -1.95 19.99 -11.99
C SER A 252 -0.54 19.50 -12.31
N ALA A 253 0.19 19.02 -11.30
CA ALA A 253 1.63 18.80 -11.39
C ALA A 253 2.07 17.35 -11.23
N THR A 254 1.26 16.47 -10.60
CA THR A 254 1.75 15.21 -10.07
C THR A 254 0.98 13.97 -10.59
N MET A 255 0.05 13.42 -9.80
CA MET A 255 -0.55 12.10 -9.99
C MET A 255 -1.02 11.80 -11.42
N VAL A 256 -1.82 12.70 -11.99
CA VAL A 256 -2.40 12.49 -13.33
C VAL A 256 -1.37 12.57 -14.47
N LYS A 257 -0.19 13.09 -14.18
CA LYS A 257 0.93 13.14 -15.12
C LYS A 257 1.88 11.94 -15.00
N ALA A 258 1.73 11.08 -14.00
CA ALA A 258 2.56 9.89 -13.84
C ALA A 258 2.46 8.94 -15.04
N GLY A 259 1.24 8.71 -15.57
CA GLY A 259 1.07 7.90 -16.79
C GLY A 259 1.67 8.57 -18.04
N ILE A 260 1.53 9.89 -18.16
CA ILE A 260 2.19 10.68 -19.23
C ILE A 260 3.71 10.61 -19.08
N PHE A 261 4.24 10.76 -17.86
CA PHE A 261 5.66 10.58 -17.59
C PHE A 261 6.14 9.20 -18.03
N LEU A 262 5.41 8.16 -17.70
CA LEU A 262 5.78 6.79 -18.07
C LEU A 262 5.76 6.57 -19.60
N LEU A 263 4.73 7.10 -20.30
CA LEU A 263 4.69 7.11 -21.77
C LEU A 263 5.92 7.80 -22.38
N ALA A 264 6.25 9.00 -21.87
CA ALA A 264 7.40 9.76 -22.31
C ALA A 264 8.72 9.05 -21.96
N ARG A 265 8.80 8.42 -20.79
CA ARG A 265 10.00 7.72 -20.32
C ARG A 265 10.31 6.47 -21.12
N LEU A 266 9.30 5.70 -21.49
CA LEU A 266 9.46 4.47 -22.26
C LEU A 266 9.47 4.70 -23.78
N TYR A 267 9.17 5.91 -24.25
CA TYR A 267 9.08 6.22 -25.67
C TYR A 267 10.29 5.73 -26.50
N PRO A 268 11.57 5.90 -26.10
CA PRO A 268 12.70 5.39 -26.87
C PRO A 268 12.68 3.87 -27.06
N ALA A 269 12.17 3.13 -26.06
CA ALA A 269 12.11 1.67 -26.08
C ALA A 269 10.87 1.12 -26.81
N VAL A 270 9.70 1.75 -26.65
CA VAL A 270 8.42 1.20 -27.15
C VAL A 270 7.72 2.07 -28.20
N GLY A 271 8.14 3.31 -28.39
CA GLY A 271 7.57 4.24 -29.38
C GLY A 271 8.06 4.00 -30.81
N GLY A 272 7.52 4.74 -31.78
CA GLY A 272 7.93 4.70 -33.18
C GLY A 272 7.36 3.52 -33.97
N THR A 273 6.36 2.79 -33.44
CA THR A 273 5.64 1.72 -34.16
C THR A 273 4.24 2.18 -34.53
N ASP A 274 3.69 1.66 -35.64
CA ASP A 274 2.31 1.95 -36.06
C ASP A 274 1.29 1.55 -34.98
N LEU A 275 1.57 0.49 -34.21
CA LEU A 275 0.71 0.05 -33.13
C LEU A 275 0.69 1.05 -31.98
N PHE A 276 1.87 1.57 -31.58
CA PHE A 276 1.98 2.60 -30.55
C PHE A 276 1.26 3.88 -30.98
N GLU A 277 1.52 4.36 -32.17
CA GLU A 277 0.87 5.54 -32.74
C GLU A 277 -0.65 5.36 -32.81
N GLY A 278 -1.11 4.25 -33.39
CA GLY A 278 -2.54 3.95 -33.53
C GLY A 278 -3.28 3.94 -32.22
N ILE A 279 -2.74 3.33 -31.17
CA ILE A 279 -3.39 3.28 -29.86
C ILE A 279 -3.27 4.63 -29.12
N VAL A 280 -2.04 5.14 -28.93
CA VAL A 280 -1.81 6.29 -28.05
C VAL A 280 -2.41 7.57 -28.62
N ALA A 281 -2.22 7.83 -29.91
CA ALA A 281 -2.77 9.02 -30.56
C ALA A 281 -4.32 8.95 -30.63
N SER A 282 -4.92 7.79 -30.93
CA SER A 282 -6.38 7.66 -31.00
C SER A 282 -7.04 7.87 -29.64
N PHE A 283 -6.53 7.23 -28.58
CA PHE A 283 -7.04 7.44 -27.22
C PHE A 283 -6.84 8.86 -26.73
N GLY A 284 -5.68 9.47 -27.03
CA GLY A 284 -5.40 10.87 -26.73
C GLY A 284 -6.39 11.81 -27.39
N LEU A 285 -6.60 11.68 -28.71
CA LEU A 285 -7.50 12.53 -29.50
C LEU A 285 -8.96 12.38 -29.05
N ALA A 286 -9.41 11.14 -28.81
CA ALA A 286 -10.75 10.88 -28.30
C ALA A 286 -10.96 11.51 -26.91
N THR A 287 -9.95 11.44 -26.05
CA THR A 287 -9.97 12.03 -24.70
C THR A 287 -10.05 13.55 -24.74
N VAL A 288 -9.24 14.18 -25.61
CA VAL A 288 -9.26 15.65 -25.84
C VAL A 288 -10.69 16.11 -26.18
N ALA A 289 -11.28 15.55 -27.22
CA ALA A 289 -12.57 16.00 -27.75
C ALA A 289 -13.71 15.74 -26.74
N PHE A 290 -13.78 14.51 -26.22
CA PHE A 290 -14.81 14.12 -25.26
C PHE A 290 -14.78 14.97 -24.00
N ALA A 291 -13.61 15.10 -23.37
CA ALA A 291 -13.51 15.79 -22.10
C ALA A 291 -13.70 17.31 -22.25
N ALA A 292 -13.24 17.92 -23.35
CA ALA A 292 -13.49 19.33 -23.64
C ALA A 292 -14.97 19.64 -23.80
N TRP A 293 -15.70 18.78 -24.50
CA TRP A 293 -17.16 18.90 -24.64
C TRP A 293 -17.88 18.78 -23.30
N VAL A 294 -17.57 17.76 -22.50
CA VAL A 294 -18.21 17.53 -21.21
C VAL A 294 -17.92 18.66 -20.21
N ALA A 295 -16.73 19.24 -20.23
CA ALA A 295 -16.34 20.35 -19.36
C ALA A 295 -17.30 21.54 -19.46
N ILE A 296 -17.83 21.84 -20.68
CA ILE A 296 -18.75 22.95 -20.92
C ILE A 296 -20.02 22.85 -20.05
N PHE A 297 -20.49 21.64 -19.74
CA PHE A 297 -21.77 21.43 -19.06
C PHE A 297 -21.65 21.22 -17.55
N LYS A 298 -20.43 21.26 -17.00
CA LYS A 298 -20.24 21.13 -15.55
C LYS A 298 -20.57 22.42 -14.81
N HIS A 299 -21.34 22.30 -13.73
CA HIS A 299 -21.76 23.44 -12.92
C HIS A 299 -20.87 23.69 -11.71
N ASP A 300 -20.15 22.67 -11.25
CA ASP A 300 -19.15 22.76 -10.17
C ASP A 300 -17.80 23.23 -10.72
N LEU A 301 -17.19 24.24 -10.07
CA LEU A 301 -15.89 24.80 -10.49
C LEU A 301 -14.79 23.74 -10.59
N LYS A 302 -14.64 22.89 -9.55
CA LYS A 302 -13.65 21.82 -9.57
C LYS A 302 -14.00 20.75 -10.60
N GLY A 303 -15.29 20.48 -10.81
CA GLY A 303 -15.77 19.55 -11.82
C GLY A 303 -15.43 20.00 -13.25
N LEU A 304 -15.62 21.30 -13.56
CA LEU A 304 -15.19 21.87 -14.84
C LEU A 304 -13.66 21.76 -15.00
N LEU A 305 -12.90 22.15 -13.97
CA LEU A 305 -11.44 22.05 -13.98
C LEU A 305 -10.95 20.60 -14.11
N ALA A 306 -11.66 19.62 -13.54
CA ALA A 306 -11.35 18.21 -13.68
C ALA A 306 -11.47 17.73 -15.13
N TYR A 307 -12.61 17.97 -15.79
CA TYR A 307 -12.79 17.59 -17.19
C TYR A 307 -11.88 18.35 -18.13
N SER A 308 -11.61 19.63 -17.88
CA SER A 308 -10.61 20.37 -18.64
C SER A 308 -9.19 19.81 -18.43
N THR A 309 -8.88 19.24 -17.23
CA THR A 309 -7.62 18.53 -16.99
C THR A 309 -7.55 17.24 -17.81
N VAL A 310 -8.61 16.41 -17.81
CA VAL A 310 -8.71 15.21 -18.65
C VAL A 310 -8.46 15.57 -20.13
N SER A 311 -9.04 16.66 -20.62
CA SER A 311 -8.84 17.13 -22.01
C SER A 311 -7.37 17.47 -22.27
N HIS A 312 -6.72 18.23 -21.40
CA HIS A 312 -5.31 18.57 -21.57
C HIS A 312 -4.36 17.35 -21.42
N LEU A 313 -4.70 16.37 -20.59
CA LEU A 313 -3.95 15.11 -20.52
C LEU A 313 -4.10 14.30 -21.81
N GLY A 314 -5.31 14.25 -22.40
CA GLY A 314 -5.52 13.70 -23.73
C GLY A 314 -4.69 14.39 -24.82
N PHE A 315 -4.62 15.70 -24.74
CA PHE A 315 -3.79 16.52 -25.61
C PHE A 315 -2.30 16.12 -25.58
N ILE A 316 -1.73 15.96 -24.37
CA ILE A 316 -0.33 15.55 -24.22
C ILE A 316 -0.16 14.09 -24.68
N THR A 317 -1.09 13.21 -24.36
CA THR A 317 -1.06 11.80 -24.78
C THR A 317 -1.09 11.70 -26.31
N PHE A 318 -1.95 12.47 -26.98
CA PHE A 318 -2.01 12.55 -28.43
C PHE A 318 -0.66 12.96 -29.05
N LEU A 319 -0.03 14.04 -28.53
CA LEU A 319 1.26 14.50 -29.02
C LEU A 319 2.35 13.43 -28.87
N ILE A 320 2.43 12.74 -27.72
CA ILE A 320 3.41 11.66 -27.54
C ILE A 320 3.13 10.50 -28.52
N GLY A 321 1.86 10.28 -28.87
CA GLY A 321 1.43 9.23 -29.79
C GLY A 321 1.77 9.49 -31.26
N LEU A 322 2.00 10.73 -31.69
CA LEU A 322 2.21 11.06 -33.12
C LEU A 322 3.56 10.64 -33.73
N ASN A 323 4.47 10.11 -32.93
CA ASN A 323 5.80 9.68 -33.36
C ASN A 323 6.63 10.76 -34.13
N SER A 324 6.25 12.06 -34.00
CA SER A 324 7.00 13.20 -34.57
C SER A 324 7.98 13.75 -33.51
N PRO A 325 9.23 14.06 -33.88
CA PRO A 325 10.16 14.70 -32.96
C PRO A 325 9.68 16.07 -32.45
N LEU A 326 8.98 16.84 -33.29
CA LEU A 326 8.46 18.15 -32.90
C LEU A 326 7.24 18.00 -31.97
N SER A 327 6.42 16.94 -32.14
CA SER A 327 5.32 16.63 -31.21
C SER A 327 5.81 16.29 -29.81
N ALA A 328 6.97 15.65 -29.67
CA ALA A 328 7.61 15.39 -28.39
C ALA A 328 8.01 16.72 -27.68
N VAL A 329 8.57 17.67 -28.39
CA VAL A 329 8.88 19.03 -27.89
C VAL A 329 7.59 19.72 -27.44
N ALA A 330 6.54 19.68 -28.28
CA ALA A 330 5.23 20.26 -27.98
C ALA A 330 4.60 19.64 -26.72
N ALA A 331 4.70 18.31 -26.56
CA ALA A 331 4.20 17.59 -25.38
C ALA A 331 4.88 18.05 -24.10
N VAL A 332 6.22 18.07 -24.09
CA VAL A 332 7.05 18.52 -22.96
C VAL A 332 6.71 19.97 -22.59
N PHE A 333 6.65 20.85 -23.58
CA PHE A 333 6.31 22.26 -23.36
C PHE A 333 4.87 22.41 -22.78
N HIS A 334 3.92 21.63 -23.30
CA HIS A 334 2.55 21.67 -22.77
C HIS A 334 2.43 21.11 -21.35
N ILE A 335 3.24 20.11 -20.96
CA ILE A 335 3.30 19.59 -19.58
C ILE A 335 3.62 20.72 -18.60
N LEU A 336 4.63 21.56 -18.90
CA LEU A 336 5.03 22.70 -18.07
C LEU A 336 3.93 23.76 -18.01
N ASN A 337 3.42 24.16 -19.18
CA ASN A 337 2.36 25.17 -19.26
C ASN A 337 1.09 24.75 -18.53
N HIS A 338 0.67 23.50 -18.75
CA HIS A 338 -0.50 22.92 -18.05
C HIS A 338 -0.32 22.88 -16.52
N ALA A 339 0.86 22.53 -16.03
CA ALA A 339 1.12 22.54 -14.59
C ALA A 339 0.93 23.93 -13.98
N THR A 340 1.45 24.94 -14.67
CA THR A 340 1.43 26.33 -14.23
C THR A 340 0.01 26.89 -14.14
N PHE A 341 -0.74 26.89 -15.27
CA PHE A 341 -2.07 27.50 -15.25
C PHE A 341 -3.11 26.66 -14.49
N LYS A 342 -2.99 25.33 -14.44
CA LYS A 342 -3.93 24.48 -13.71
C LYS A 342 -3.79 24.61 -12.19
N ALA A 343 -2.55 24.67 -11.68
CA ALA A 343 -2.33 24.91 -10.26
C ALA A 343 -2.93 26.27 -9.84
N ALA A 344 -2.69 27.32 -10.63
CA ALA A 344 -3.30 28.62 -10.38
C ALA A 344 -4.85 28.57 -10.37
N LEU A 345 -5.45 27.90 -11.35
CA LEU A 345 -6.91 27.79 -11.45
C LEU A 345 -7.55 26.99 -10.33
N PHE A 346 -6.95 25.83 -9.95
CA PHE A 346 -7.46 25.05 -8.84
C PHE A 346 -7.35 25.79 -7.51
N MET A 347 -6.22 26.48 -7.26
CA MET A 347 -6.09 27.29 -6.05
C MET A 347 -7.05 28.48 -6.06
N SER A 348 -7.26 29.15 -7.20
CA SER A 348 -8.30 30.23 -7.32
C SER A 348 -9.71 29.70 -7.06
N ALA A 349 -10.05 28.53 -7.61
CA ALA A 349 -11.34 27.88 -7.34
C ALA A 349 -11.49 27.49 -5.87
N GLY A 350 -10.37 27.14 -5.21
CA GLY A 350 -10.36 26.89 -3.77
C GLY A 350 -10.56 28.15 -2.93
N ILE A 351 -9.98 29.27 -3.34
CA ILE A 351 -10.25 30.56 -2.70
C ILE A 351 -11.74 30.90 -2.81
N VAL A 352 -12.30 30.76 -4.00
CA VAL A 352 -13.75 31.01 -4.20
C VAL A 352 -14.60 30.07 -3.33
N ASP A 353 -14.25 28.78 -3.25
CA ASP A 353 -14.94 27.78 -2.41
C ASP A 353 -14.86 28.15 -0.92
N HIS A 354 -13.69 28.60 -0.47
CA HIS A 354 -13.41 28.94 0.93
C HIS A 354 -14.17 30.20 1.37
N GLU A 355 -14.14 31.27 0.55
CA GLU A 355 -14.72 32.58 0.91
C GLU A 355 -16.22 32.68 0.60
N CYS A 356 -16.72 31.92 -0.41
CA CYS A 356 -18.14 31.94 -0.79
C CYS A 356 -18.94 30.77 -0.19
N GLY A 357 -18.27 29.73 0.37
CA GLY A 357 -18.91 28.53 0.89
C GLY A 357 -19.59 27.67 -0.18
N THR A 358 -19.32 27.90 -1.47
CA THR A 358 -19.92 27.15 -2.59
C THR A 358 -19.05 27.15 -3.83
N ARG A 359 -19.09 26.04 -4.59
CA ARG A 359 -18.42 25.87 -5.89
C ARG A 359 -19.40 25.90 -7.06
N ASP A 360 -20.67 25.97 -6.81
CA ASP A 360 -21.70 25.98 -7.86
C ASP A 360 -21.74 27.32 -8.59
N MET A 361 -21.24 27.32 -9.85
CA MET A 361 -21.20 28.52 -10.70
C MET A 361 -22.56 29.15 -10.93
N ARG A 362 -23.67 28.43 -10.74
CA ARG A 362 -25.04 28.99 -10.87
C ARG A 362 -25.41 29.93 -9.72
N ARG A 363 -24.71 29.76 -8.56
CA ARG A 363 -24.91 30.57 -7.34
C ARG A 363 -23.84 31.65 -7.20
N LEU A 364 -22.74 31.56 -7.93
CA LEU A 364 -21.67 32.55 -8.00
C LEU A 364 -22.04 33.64 -9.02
N GLY A 365 -21.29 34.71 -9.06
CA GLY A 365 -21.42 35.82 -9.99
C GLY A 365 -20.95 37.13 -9.37
N GLY A 366 -20.52 38.10 -10.21
CA GLY A 366 -20.10 39.43 -9.77
C GLY A 366 -18.92 39.49 -8.79
N LEU A 367 -18.20 38.39 -8.59
CA LEU A 367 -17.10 38.31 -7.62
C LEU A 367 -15.91 39.21 -7.97
N LEU A 368 -15.79 39.72 -9.19
CA LEU A 368 -14.76 40.67 -9.59
C LEU A 368 -14.69 41.89 -8.66
N ARG A 369 -15.83 42.37 -8.19
CA ARG A 369 -15.89 43.55 -7.29
C ARG A 369 -15.54 43.22 -5.85
N LEU A 370 -15.79 41.98 -5.42
CA LEU A 370 -15.60 41.52 -4.05
C LEU A 370 -14.18 40.93 -3.84
N MET A 371 -13.65 40.26 -4.90
CA MET A 371 -12.40 39.54 -4.89
C MET A 371 -11.52 39.93 -6.12
N PRO A 372 -11.12 41.20 -6.25
CA PRO A 372 -10.47 41.70 -7.47
C PRO A 372 -9.12 41.02 -7.78
N TRP A 373 -8.31 40.72 -6.78
CA TRP A 373 -7.02 40.05 -6.99
C TRP A 373 -7.21 38.59 -7.39
N THR A 374 -8.06 37.87 -6.68
CA THR A 374 -8.42 36.48 -7.03
C THR A 374 -8.98 36.40 -8.45
N ALA A 375 -9.89 37.31 -8.81
CA ALA A 375 -10.47 37.36 -10.15
C ALA A 375 -9.41 37.64 -11.22
N THR A 376 -8.50 38.60 -11.00
CA THR A 376 -7.44 38.93 -11.96
C THR A 376 -6.53 37.74 -12.22
N PHE A 377 -6.06 37.04 -11.20
CA PHE A 377 -5.17 35.90 -11.34
C PHE A 377 -5.90 34.70 -11.98
N ALA A 378 -7.16 34.45 -11.59
CA ALA A 378 -7.99 33.42 -12.19
C ALA A 378 -8.25 33.68 -13.69
N MET A 379 -8.54 34.91 -14.07
CA MET A 379 -8.72 35.32 -15.48
C MET A 379 -7.45 35.14 -16.28
N THR A 380 -6.29 35.51 -15.74
CA THR A 380 -4.98 35.35 -16.36
C THR A 380 -4.70 33.85 -16.63
N ALA A 381 -4.91 33.00 -15.65
CA ALA A 381 -4.71 31.55 -15.79
C ALA A 381 -5.76 30.90 -16.71
N ALA A 382 -7.02 31.40 -16.72
CA ALA A 382 -8.06 30.95 -17.63
C ALA A 382 -7.78 31.38 -19.08
N ALA A 383 -7.22 32.55 -19.31
CA ALA A 383 -6.76 33.00 -20.62
C ALA A 383 -5.63 32.11 -21.15
N ALA A 384 -4.69 31.72 -20.28
CA ALA A 384 -3.67 30.74 -20.64
C ALA A 384 -4.29 29.38 -21.01
N MET A 385 -5.24 28.87 -20.22
CA MET A 385 -5.97 27.63 -20.51
C MET A 385 -6.74 27.71 -21.84
N ALA A 386 -7.37 28.83 -22.14
CA ALA A 386 -8.07 29.06 -23.38
C ALA A 386 -7.15 29.12 -24.61
N GLY A 387 -5.87 29.43 -24.41
CA GLY A 387 -4.91 29.63 -25.49
C GLY A 387 -5.04 30.99 -26.14
N ILE A 388 -5.22 32.03 -25.32
CA ILE A 388 -5.22 33.43 -25.79
C ILE A 388 -3.77 33.88 -25.99
N PRO A 389 -3.45 34.60 -27.10
CA PRO A 389 -2.11 35.13 -27.34
C PRO A 389 -1.54 35.92 -26.16
N LEU A 390 -0.22 35.96 -26.01
CA LEU A 390 0.55 36.50 -24.89
C LEU A 390 0.62 35.62 -23.63
N PHE A 391 -0.17 34.53 -23.54
CA PHE A 391 -0.10 33.58 -22.44
C PHE A 391 0.54 32.27 -22.89
N ASN A 392 1.18 31.59 -21.95
CA ASN A 392 1.97 30.38 -22.21
C ASN A 392 1.16 29.24 -22.89
N GLY A 393 -0.13 29.13 -22.65
CA GLY A 393 -1.00 28.12 -23.24
C GLY A 393 -1.23 28.30 -24.75
N PHE A 394 -1.13 29.54 -25.28
CA PHE A 394 -1.26 29.80 -26.70
C PHE A 394 -0.16 29.09 -27.50
N LEU A 395 1.10 29.28 -27.10
CA LEU A 395 2.25 28.72 -27.80
C LEU A 395 2.18 27.19 -27.93
N SER A 396 1.89 26.51 -26.84
CA SER A 396 1.77 25.04 -26.88
C SER A 396 0.54 24.55 -27.64
N LYS A 397 -0.55 25.33 -27.71
CA LYS A 397 -1.70 25.04 -28.55
C LYS A 397 -1.43 25.24 -30.02
N GLU A 398 -0.66 26.27 -30.41
CA GLU A 398 -0.24 26.48 -31.77
C GLU A 398 0.62 25.32 -32.28
N MET A 399 1.58 24.85 -31.46
CA MET A 399 2.37 23.65 -31.77
C MET A 399 1.48 22.40 -31.93
N PHE A 400 0.48 22.23 -31.08
CA PHE A 400 -0.47 21.13 -31.22
C PHE A 400 -1.27 21.19 -32.52
N PHE A 401 -1.75 22.36 -32.92
CA PHE A 401 -2.45 22.50 -34.19
C PHE A 401 -1.53 22.26 -35.38
N HIS A 402 -0.26 22.63 -35.25
CA HIS A 402 0.75 22.32 -36.28
C HIS A 402 0.92 20.82 -36.46
N GLU A 403 1.17 20.10 -35.37
CA GLU A 403 1.31 18.65 -35.38
C GLU A 403 0.01 17.93 -35.80
N ALA A 404 -1.16 18.48 -35.47
CA ALA A 404 -2.44 17.94 -35.89
C ALA A 404 -2.64 18.07 -37.42
N VAL A 405 -2.07 19.09 -38.06
CA VAL A 405 -2.12 19.28 -39.53
C VAL A 405 -1.15 18.32 -40.23
N GLU A 406 0.03 18.12 -39.66
CA GLU A 406 1.07 17.24 -40.20
C GLU A 406 0.83 15.75 -39.92
N ALA A 407 -0.19 15.40 -39.15
CA ALA A 407 -0.47 14.02 -38.75
C ALA A 407 -0.79 13.11 -39.94
N THR A 408 -0.01 12.03 -40.09
CA THR A 408 -0.10 11.06 -41.20
C THR A 408 -0.86 9.80 -40.87
N MET A 409 -1.41 9.69 -39.65
CA MET A 409 -2.16 8.52 -39.17
C MET A 409 -3.44 8.25 -39.98
N PHE A 410 -4.02 7.07 -39.83
CA PHE A 410 -5.22 6.61 -40.56
C PHE A 410 -6.38 7.62 -40.57
N TRP A 411 -6.53 8.42 -39.50
CA TRP A 411 -7.54 9.47 -39.37
C TRP A 411 -7.04 10.86 -39.80
N GLY A 412 -5.93 10.96 -40.55
CA GLY A 412 -5.20 12.19 -40.83
C GLY A 412 -6.07 13.40 -41.18
N ALA A 413 -7.04 13.22 -42.08
CA ALA A 413 -7.93 14.32 -42.49
C ALA A 413 -8.91 14.77 -41.37
N ALA A 414 -9.25 13.90 -40.42
CA ALA A 414 -10.16 14.22 -39.31
C ALA A 414 -9.43 14.88 -38.14
N VAL A 415 -8.14 14.67 -38.00
CA VAL A 415 -7.35 15.14 -36.84
C VAL A 415 -7.40 16.66 -36.67
N PRO A 416 -7.13 17.49 -37.69
CA PRO A 416 -7.22 18.96 -37.58
C PRO A 416 -8.61 19.43 -37.18
N VAL A 417 -9.68 18.76 -37.69
CA VAL A 417 -11.08 19.09 -37.38
C VAL A 417 -11.38 18.80 -35.90
N VAL A 418 -11.00 17.63 -35.41
CA VAL A 418 -11.22 17.25 -34.00
C VAL A 418 -10.36 18.12 -33.08
N ALA A 419 -9.15 18.42 -33.43
CA ALA A 419 -8.27 19.34 -32.70
C ALA A 419 -8.88 20.74 -32.60
N THR A 420 -9.38 21.29 -33.72
CA THR A 420 -10.07 22.60 -33.75
C THR A 420 -11.32 22.59 -32.90
N PHE A 421 -12.14 21.54 -32.99
CA PHE A 421 -13.32 21.34 -32.14
C PHE A 421 -12.98 21.34 -30.65
N ALA A 422 -11.95 20.65 -30.25
CA ALA A 422 -11.47 20.66 -28.87
C ALA A 422 -10.99 22.06 -28.45
N GLY A 423 -10.33 22.80 -29.34
CA GLY A 423 -9.96 24.20 -29.12
C GLY A 423 -11.16 25.12 -28.92
N VAL A 424 -12.22 24.97 -29.72
CA VAL A 424 -13.49 25.67 -29.57
C VAL A 424 -14.13 25.40 -28.22
N CYS A 425 -14.21 24.13 -27.82
CA CYS A 425 -14.73 23.75 -26.51
C CYS A 425 -13.88 24.31 -25.37
N SER A 426 -12.54 24.32 -25.55
CA SER A 426 -11.61 24.86 -24.56
C SER A 426 -11.84 26.34 -24.30
N MET A 427 -12.07 27.13 -25.33
CA MET A 427 -12.43 28.55 -25.20
C MET A 427 -13.78 28.70 -24.50
N ALA A 428 -14.78 27.90 -24.89
CA ALA A 428 -16.14 27.98 -24.34
C ALA A 428 -16.16 27.71 -22.81
N TYR A 429 -15.53 26.62 -22.35
CA TYR A 429 -15.51 26.32 -20.90
C TYR A 429 -14.63 27.30 -20.11
N SER A 430 -13.54 27.81 -20.68
CA SER A 430 -12.70 28.82 -20.03
C SER A 430 -13.44 30.13 -19.85
N LEU A 431 -14.16 30.59 -20.90
CA LEU A 431 -15.00 31.78 -20.83
C LEU A 431 -16.14 31.60 -19.84
N ARG A 432 -16.75 30.40 -19.79
CA ARG A 432 -17.79 30.07 -18.82
C ARG A 432 -17.26 30.16 -17.38
N LEU A 433 -16.12 29.60 -17.09
CA LEU A 433 -15.51 29.67 -15.76
C LEU A 433 -15.34 31.13 -15.31
N VAL A 434 -14.82 31.97 -16.18
CA VAL A 434 -14.59 33.40 -15.89
C VAL A 434 -15.91 34.18 -15.76
N HIS A 435 -16.79 34.06 -16.75
CA HIS A 435 -18.02 34.86 -16.82
C HIS A 435 -19.02 34.49 -15.71
N ASP A 436 -19.28 33.18 -15.51
CA ASP A 436 -20.25 32.73 -14.53
C ASP A 436 -19.79 32.98 -13.09
N THR A 437 -18.47 33.00 -12.84
CA THR A 437 -17.92 33.23 -11.50
C THR A 437 -17.73 34.71 -11.18
N PHE A 438 -17.21 35.50 -12.09
CA PHE A 438 -16.76 36.84 -11.78
C PHE A 438 -17.64 37.96 -12.34
N PHE A 439 -18.47 37.70 -13.35
CA PHE A 439 -19.24 38.74 -14.07
C PHE A 439 -20.76 38.55 -14.06
N ASN A 440 -21.30 37.34 -14.00
CA ASN A 440 -22.70 37.00 -14.24
C ASN A 440 -23.63 37.41 -13.09
N GLY A 441 -23.86 38.71 -12.91
CA GLY A 441 -24.78 39.24 -11.90
C GLY A 441 -24.20 39.28 -10.49
N ALA A 442 -25.06 39.38 -9.47
CA ALA A 442 -24.63 39.26 -8.07
C ALA A 442 -24.70 37.79 -7.59
N PRO A 443 -23.89 37.41 -6.57
CA PRO A 443 -24.00 36.09 -5.96
C PRO A 443 -25.43 35.83 -5.43
N LYS A 444 -25.90 34.58 -5.54
CA LYS A 444 -27.24 34.15 -5.14
C LYS A 444 -27.16 33.02 -4.12
N ASP A 445 -28.00 33.07 -3.11
CA ASP A 445 -28.21 31.99 -2.14
C ASP A 445 -26.88 31.49 -1.52
N LEU A 446 -25.96 32.40 -1.21
CA LEU A 446 -24.77 32.05 -0.46
C LEU A 446 -25.12 31.64 0.98
N PRO A 447 -24.32 30.78 1.64
CA PRO A 447 -24.45 30.52 3.08
C PRO A 447 -24.46 31.85 3.89
N ALA A 448 -25.18 31.89 5.00
CA ALA A 448 -25.36 33.12 5.80
C ALA A 448 -24.05 33.61 6.43
N ASP A 449 -23.09 32.74 6.60
CA ASP A 449 -21.75 32.97 7.14
C ASP A 449 -20.70 33.28 6.06
N ALA A 450 -21.07 33.25 4.79
CA ALA A 450 -20.17 33.56 3.68
C ALA A 450 -19.98 35.07 3.50
N HIS A 451 -18.75 35.52 3.53
CA HIS A 451 -18.34 36.92 3.31
C HIS A 451 -17.29 37.01 2.19
N PRO A 452 -17.66 36.98 0.90
CA PRO A 452 -16.71 36.99 -0.20
C PRO A 452 -15.76 38.21 -0.14
N HIS A 453 -14.48 37.97 0.00
CA HIS A 453 -13.39 38.97 -0.01
C HIS A 453 -12.08 38.31 -0.49
N ASP A 454 -11.09 39.08 -0.85
CA ASP A 454 -9.78 38.49 -1.17
C ASP A 454 -9.12 37.89 0.11
N PRO A 455 -8.55 36.69 0.01
CA PRO A 455 -7.99 35.98 1.17
C PRO A 455 -6.67 36.63 1.63
N PRO A 456 -6.10 36.21 2.79
CA PRO A 456 -4.79 36.66 3.24
C PRO A 456 -3.71 36.46 2.17
N PHE A 457 -2.72 37.35 2.15
CA PHE A 457 -1.64 37.35 1.15
C PHE A 457 -0.94 35.99 1.00
N GLY A 458 -0.74 35.28 2.10
CA GLY A 458 -0.10 33.94 2.07
C GLY A 458 -0.89 32.88 1.28
N MET A 459 -2.19 33.01 1.17
CA MET A 459 -3.02 32.14 0.32
C MET A 459 -3.05 32.64 -1.14
N LEU A 460 -2.95 33.94 -1.37
CA LEU A 460 -3.00 34.55 -2.68
C LEU A 460 -1.66 34.49 -3.41
N ALA A 461 -0.53 34.58 -2.69
CA ALA A 461 0.82 34.64 -3.27
C ALA A 461 1.18 33.46 -4.18
N PRO A 462 0.87 32.18 -3.86
CA PRO A 462 1.08 31.07 -4.78
C PRO A 462 0.35 31.22 -6.09
N VAL A 463 -0.90 31.69 -6.05
CA VAL A 463 -1.73 31.93 -7.25
C VAL A 463 -1.16 33.05 -8.09
N ALA A 464 -0.76 34.15 -7.46
CA ALA A 464 -0.16 35.31 -8.10
C ALA A 464 1.14 34.94 -8.84
N LEU A 465 2.03 34.19 -8.19
CA LEU A 465 3.28 33.72 -8.79
C LEU A 465 3.03 32.90 -10.05
N LEU A 466 2.12 31.96 -10.00
CA LEU A 466 1.80 31.10 -11.15
C LEU A 466 1.10 31.88 -12.28
N ALA A 467 0.22 32.83 -11.93
CA ALA A 467 -0.42 33.69 -12.90
C ALA A 467 0.62 34.59 -13.64
N VAL A 468 1.57 35.16 -12.90
CA VAL A 468 2.69 35.92 -13.47
C VAL A 468 3.54 35.02 -14.38
N LEU A 469 3.84 33.80 -13.97
CA LEU A 469 4.56 32.82 -14.82
C LEU A 469 3.80 32.51 -16.12
N CYS A 470 2.47 32.45 -16.12
CA CYS A 470 1.69 32.27 -17.34
C CYS A 470 1.95 33.39 -18.37
N VAL A 471 2.13 34.63 -17.90
CA VAL A 471 2.44 35.78 -18.77
C VAL A 471 3.91 35.77 -19.17
N VAL A 472 4.82 35.62 -18.23
CA VAL A 472 6.27 35.68 -18.48
C VAL A 472 6.69 34.58 -19.48
N VAL A 473 6.24 33.37 -19.29
CA VAL A 473 6.51 32.25 -20.23
C VAL A 473 5.83 32.48 -21.58
N GLY A 474 4.66 33.12 -21.62
CA GLY A 474 3.99 33.47 -22.85
C GLY A 474 4.74 34.51 -23.71
N VAL A 475 5.42 35.46 -23.03
CA VAL A 475 6.13 36.55 -23.71
C VAL A 475 7.59 36.17 -24.08
N ILE A 476 8.28 35.47 -23.15
CA ILE A 476 9.71 35.09 -23.34
C ILE A 476 9.94 33.59 -23.11
N PRO A 477 9.30 32.69 -23.89
CA PRO A 477 9.34 31.23 -23.66
C PRO A 477 10.76 30.65 -23.77
N ALA A 478 11.55 31.14 -24.75
CA ALA A 478 12.89 30.62 -25.01
C ALA A 478 13.84 30.81 -23.80
N LEU A 479 13.72 31.93 -23.10
CA LEU A 479 14.58 32.23 -21.95
C LEU A 479 14.10 31.53 -20.67
N THR A 480 12.81 31.29 -20.54
CA THR A 480 12.20 30.74 -19.30
C THR A 480 12.17 29.21 -19.30
N TYR A 481 11.30 28.62 -20.11
CA TYR A 481 11.16 27.17 -20.18
C TYR A 481 12.04 26.52 -21.26
N GLY A 482 12.57 27.28 -22.22
CA GLY A 482 13.34 26.74 -23.31
C GLY A 482 14.45 25.77 -22.92
N PRO A 483 15.37 26.11 -21.99
CA PRO A 483 16.44 25.21 -21.58
C PRO A 483 15.95 23.91 -20.97
N LEU A 484 14.85 23.98 -20.21
CA LEU A 484 14.26 22.80 -19.56
C LEU A 484 13.50 21.92 -20.54
N VAL A 485 12.82 22.54 -21.53
CA VAL A 485 12.15 21.84 -22.63
C VAL A 485 13.17 21.08 -23.49
N GLU A 486 14.29 21.70 -23.80
CA GLU A 486 15.37 21.09 -24.60
C GLU A 486 15.89 19.79 -23.98
N VAL A 487 16.32 19.84 -22.72
CA VAL A 487 16.89 18.65 -22.06
C VAL A 487 15.85 17.57 -21.81
N ALA A 488 14.59 17.96 -21.53
CA ALA A 488 13.52 17.01 -21.30
C ALA A 488 13.02 16.34 -22.60
N ALA A 489 12.94 17.10 -23.71
CA ALA A 489 12.60 16.56 -25.02
C ALA A 489 13.70 15.62 -25.54
N ARG A 490 14.98 15.96 -25.35
CA ARG A 490 16.12 15.09 -25.67
C ARG A 490 16.02 13.75 -24.90
N ALA A 491 15.68 13.79 -23.62
CA ALA A 491 15.51 12.58 -22.81
C ALA A 491 14.28 11.75 -23.23
N LEU A 492 13.21 12.38 -23.73
CA LEU A 492 12.03 11.71 -24.28
C LEU A 492 12.34 11.04 -25.61
N LEU A 493 13.05 11.72 -26.50
CA LEU A 493 13.39 11.21 -27.83
C LEU A 493 14.49 10.14 -27.78
N GLY A 494 15.31 10.11 -26.73
CA GLY A 494 16.50 9.27 -26.64
C GLY A 494 17.61 9.71 -27.60
N GLY A 495 17.54 10.94 -28.11
CA GLY A 495 18.46 11.50 -29.12
C GLY A 495 18.34 13.02 -29.18
N ASP A 496 18.93 13.61 -30.24
CA ASP A 496 18.90 15.06 -30.43
C ASP A 496 17.50 15.57 -30.78
N THR A 497 17.19 16.77 -30.29
CA THR A 497 15.95 17.47 -30.62
C THR A 497 15.99 18.03 -32.07
N PRO A 498 14.83 18.11 -32.74
CA PRO A 498 14.78 18.79 -34.03
C PRO A 498 15.05 20.30 -33.84
N ASP A 499 15.40 20.98 -34.91
CA ASP A 499 15.47 22.44 -34.90
C ASP A 499 14.07 23.04 -34.69
N TYR A 500 13.89 23.77 -33.60
CA TYR A 500 12.62 24.43 -33.27
C TYR A 500 12.86 25.81 -32.66
N HIS A 501 11.87 26.70 -32.82
CA HIS A 501 11.91 28.03 -32.24
C HIS A 501 10.68 28.28 -31.38
N LEU A 502 10.87 28.51 -30.10
CA LEU A 502 9.80 28.96 -29.20
C LEU A 502 9.64 30.48 -29.36
N ALA A 503 8.82 30.89 -30.30
CA ALA A 503 8.53 32.30 -30.54
C ALA A 503 7.01 32.58 -30.49
N LEU A 504 6.65 33.83 -30.19
CA LEU A 504 5.24 34.23 -30.08
C LEU A 504 4.55 34.32 -31.48
N TRP A 505 5.33 34.49 -32.53
CA TRP A 505 4.81 34.75 -33.87
C TRP A 505 5.58 33.95 -34.93
N HIS A 506 4.85 33.10 -35.68
CA HIS A 506 5.37 32.28 -36.78
C HIS A 506 4.75 32.62 -38.15
N GLY A 507 4.18 33.83 -38.26
CA GLY A 507 3.52 34.25 -39.49
C GLY A 507 2.06 33.80 -39.59
N PHE A 508 1.41 34.11 -40.72
CA PHE A 508 0.05 33.66 -41.02
C PHE A 508 0.10 32.22 -41.55
N ASN A 509 -0.29 31.26 -40.77
CA ASN A 509 -0.30 29.84 -41.09
C ASN A 509 -1.65 29.19 -40.70
N LEU A 510 -1.87 27.92 -41.10
CA LEU A 510 -3.09 27.20 -40.83
C LEU A 510 -3.31 26.97 -39.31
N PRO A 511 -2.31 26.64 -38.48
CA PRO A 511 -2.44 26.58 -37.03
C PRO A 511 -2.96 27.88 -36.39
N LEU A 512 -2.46 29.02 -36.85
CA LEU A 512 -2.96 30.31 -36.35
C LEU A 512 -4.42 30.56 -36.76
N LEU A 513 -4.84 30.17 -37.96
CA LEU A 513 -6.22 30.23 -38.38
C LEU A 513 -7.12 29.32 -37.50
N MET A 514 -6.66 28.08 -37.22
CA MET A 514 -7.36 27.17 -36.30
C MET A 514 -7.48 27.77 -34.89
N SER A 515 -6.44 28.45 -34.39
CA SER A 515 -6.46 29.18 -33.12
C SER A 515 -7.49 30.32 -33.14
N GLY A 516 -7.55 31.10 -34.23
CA GLY A 516 -8.55 32.16 -34.45
C GLY A 516 -9.97 31.61 -34.48
N ILE A 517 -10.20 30.52 -35.21
CA ILE A 517 -11.50 29.79 -35.23
C ILE A 517 -11.88 29.33 -33.81
N ALA A 518 -10.93 28.73 -33.11
CA ALA A 518 -11.16 28.23 -31.74
C ALA A 518 -11.62 29.34 -30.79
N VAL A 519 -11.02 30.53 -30.86
CA VAL A 519 -11.36 31.68 -30.03
C VAL A 519 -12.74 32.24 -30.41
N VAL A 520 -12.96 32.57 -31.72
CA VAL A 520 -14.18 33.23 -32.17
C VAL A 520 -15.39 32.31 -32.08
N VAL A 521 -15.29 31.09 -32.61
CA VAL A 521 -16.38 30.12 -32.57
C VAL A 521 -16.63 29.60 -31.14
N GLY A 522 -15.60 29.46 -30.29
CA GLY A 522 -15.74 29.07 -28.90
C GLY A 522 -16.48 30.13 -28.06
N ALA A 523 -16.17 31.40 -28.24
CA ALA A 523 -16.90 32.50 -27.64
C ALA A 523 -18.36 32.52 -28.11
N ALA A 524 -18.59 32.41 -29.41
CA ALA A 524 -19.91 32.35 -29.99
C ALA A 524 -20.71 31.13 -29.45
N LEU A 525 -20.11 29.96 -29.37
CA LEU A 525 -20.69 28.74 -28.80
C LEU A 525 -21.16 28.99 -27.35
N TYR A 526 -20.26 29.56 -26.51
CA TYR A 526 -20.64 29.88 -25.12
C TYR A 526 -21.84 30.82 -25.04
N LEU A 527 -21.83 31.91 -25.82
CA LEU A 527 -22.91 32.88 -25.83
C LEU A 527 -24.23 32.27 -26.34
N ALA A 528 -24.16 31.39 -27.35
CA ALA A 528 -25.33 30.68 -27.86
C ALA A 528 -25.88 29.69 -26.80
N LEU A 529 -25.02 28.92 -26.16
CA LEU A 529 -25.42 27.96 -25.10
C LEU A 529 -26.02 28.68 -23.92
N GLN A 530 -25.50 29.84 -23.54
CA GLN A 530 -26.03 30.61 -22.41
C GLN A 530 -27.39 31.25 -22.74
N ARG A 531 -27.51 31.89 -23.91
CA ARG A 531 -28.72 32.64 -24.30
C ARG A 531 -29.86 31.76 -24.82
N VAL A 532 -29.56 30.80 -25.67
CA VAL A 532 -30.56 29.97 -26.37
C VAL A 532 -30.93 28.74 -25.57
N PHE A 533 -29.93 28.02 -25.06
CA PHE A 533 -30.13 26.73 -24.39
C PHE A 533 -30.22 26.84 -22.85
N ARG A 534 -30.12 28.04 -22.26
CA ARG A 534 -30.18 28.27 -20.82
C ARG A 534 -29.27 27.29 -20.07
N LEU A 535 -27.99 27.34 -20.38
CA LEU A 535 -26.95 26.39 -19.93
C LEU A 535 -27.02 26.06 -18.43
N HIS A 536 -27.45 26.99 -17.58
CA HIS A 536 -27.59 26.77 -16.14
C HIS A 536 -28.68 25.74 -15.77
N GLY A 537 -29.69 25.55 -16.62
CA GLY A 537 -30.78 24.58 -16.41
C GLY A 537 -30.54 23.22 -17.14
N TYR A 538 -29.46 23.11 -17.91
CA TYR A 538 -29.24 21.95 -18.76
C TYR A 538 -28.13 21.04 -18.21
N THR A 539 -28.51 19.85 -17.84
CA THR A 539 -27.58 18.75 -17.49
C THR A 539 -27.77 17.61 -18.49
N PRO A 540 -26.84 17.41 -19.42
CA PRO A 540 -27.00 16.30 -20.37
C PRO A 540 -27.05 14.97 -19.59
N GLN A 541 -28.06 14.17 -19.85
CA GLN A 541 -28.09 12.77 -19.41
C GLN A 541 -27.14 11.99 -20.35
N SER A 542 -25.90 11.88 -19.95
CA SER A 542 -24.90 11.09 -20.70
C SER A 542 -24.63 9.77 -20.00
N PHE A 543 -24.15 8.81 -20.78
CA PHE A 543 -23.59 7.56 -20.27
C PHE A 543 -22.58 7.87 -19.14
N SER A 544 -22.90 7.45 -17.93
CA SER A 544 -22.09 7.75 -16.77
C SER A 544 -21.08 6.63 -16.53
N GLY A 545 -19.81 6.90 -16.77
CA GLY A 545 -18.71 5.95 -16.43
C GLY A 545 -18.74 5.54 -14.94
N LYS A 546 -19.18 6.46 -14.05
CA LYS A 546 -19.43 6.16 -12.64
C LYS A 546 -20.52 5.10 -12.47
N ALA A 547 -21.65 5.22 -13.15
CA ALA A 547 -22.74 4.25 -13.04
C ALA A 547 -22.31 2.87 -13.55
N THR A 548 -21.58 2.82 -14.66
CA THR A 548 -21.01 1.56 -15.19
C THR A 548 -20.02 0.93 -14.21
N PHE A 549 -19.11 1.71 -13.65
CA PHE A 549 -18.17 1.26 -12.64
C PHE A 549 -18.90 0.72 -11.40
N THR A 550 -19.88 1.46 -10.86
CA THR A 550 -20.66 1.04 -9.69
C THR A 550 -21.39 -0.28 -9.99
N CYS A 551 -22.01 -0.41 -11.15
CA CYS A 551 -22.67 -1.66 -11.55
C CYS A 551 -21.70 -2.85 -11.63
N LEU A 552 -20.51 -2.64 -12.18
CA LEU A 552 -19.46 -3.69 -12.25
C LEU A 552 -18.98 -4.08 -10.84
N ILE A 553 -18.72 -3.11 -9.99
CA ILE A 553 -18.26 -3.35 -8.61
C ILE A 553 -19.36 -4.05 -7.79
N ASP A 554 -20.62 -3.59 -7.86
CA ASP A 554 -21.73 -4.21 -7.16
C ASP A 554 -21.97 -5.64 -7.66
N GLY A 555 -21.82 -5.84 -8.98
CA GLY A 555 -21.87 -7.17 -9.59
C GLY A 555 -20.75 -8.10 -9.07
N LEU A 556 -19.52 -7.58 -8.96
CA LEU A 556 -18.37 -8.30 -8.42
C LEU A 556 -18.58 -8.64 -6.94
N PHE A 557 -19.00 -7.67 -6.13
CA PHE A 557 -19.31 -7.90 -4.71
C PHE A 557 -20.45 -8.90 -4.54
N GLY A 558 -21.50 -8.78 -5.36
CA GLY A 558 -22.60 -9.74 -5.37
C GLY A 558 -22.16 -11.15 -5.76
N PHE A 559 -21.27 -11.27 -6.75
CA PHE A 559 -20.68 -12.55 -7.14
C PHE A 559 -19.78 -13.10 -6.02
N ALA A 560 -18.85 -12.28 -5.51
CA ALA A 560 -17.97 -12.65 -4.42
C ALA A 560 -18.75 -13.08 -3.17
N GLY A 561 -19.79 -12.32 -2.79
CA GLY A 561 -20.66 -12.66 -1.67
C GLY A 561 -21.36 -14.01 -1.85
N ARG A 562 -21.89 -14.29 -3.06
CA ARG A 562 -22.49 -15.61 -3.37
C ARG A 562 -21.44 -16.73 -3.32
N LEU A 563 -20.26 -16.48 -3.85
CA LEU A 563 -19.17 -17.46 -3.84
C LEU A 563 -18.72 -17.74 -2.41
N THR A 564 -18.48 -16.69 -1.61
CA THR A 564 -18.10 -16.81 -0.20
C THR A 564 -19.17 -17.54 0.59
N ALA A 565 -20.45 -17.17 0.46
CA ALA A 565 -21.53 -17.87 1.14
C ALA A 565 -21.66 -19.35 0.74
N ARG A 566 -21.21 -19.71 -0.47
CA ARG A 566 -21.18 -21.09 -0.92
C ARG A 566 -20.08 -21.91 -0.27
N PHE A 567 -18.91 -21.30 -0.03
CA PHE A 567 -17.76 -21.96 0.59
C PHE A 567 -17.81 -21.88 2.11
N GLU A 568 -18.21 -20.73 2.64
CA GLU A 568 -18.28 -20.42 4.06
C GLU A 568 -19.70 -20.07 4.48
N ASN A 569 -20.40 -21.05 5.02
CA ASN A 569 -21.78 -20.93 5.48
C ASN A 569 -21.90 -20.90 7.02
N GLY A 570 -20.81 -20.58 7.74
CA GLY A 570 -20.73 -20.60 9.18
C GLY A 570 -20.52 -22.00 9.79
N SER A 571 -20.40 -23.06 8.97
CA SER A 571 -20.10 -24.41 9.43
C SER A 571 -18.60 -24.67 9.44
N LEU A 572 -17.98 -24.63 10.61
CA LEU A 572 -16.56 -24.95 10.82
C LEU A 572 -16.20 -26.33 10.23
N GLN A 573 -17.09 -27.31 10.37
CA GLN A 573 -16.87 -28.65 9.83
C GLN A 573 -16.79 -28.67 8.30
N ARG A 574 -17.58 -27.80 7.61
CA ARG A 574 -17.51 -27.68 6.17
C ARG A 574 -16.20 -27.00 5.74
N SER A 575 -15.81 -25.96 6.41
CA SER A 575 -14.56 -25.23 6.13
C SER A 575 -13.35 -26.16 6.31
N LEU A 576 -13.31 -26.95 7.40
CA LEU A 576 -12.28 -27.95 7.63
C LEU A 576 -12.28 -29.03 6.55
N ALA A 577 -13.45 -29.52 6.12
CA ALA A 577 -13.53 -30.53 5.07
C ALA A 577 -13.01 -30.00 3.72
N LEU A 578 -13.34 -28.76 3.37
CA LEU A 578 -12.82 -28.12 2.15
C LEU A 578 -11.32 -27.88 2.22
N MET A 579 -10.81 -27.44 3.36
CA MET A 579 -9.38 -27.22 3.56
C MET A 579 -8.59 -28.53 3.43
N VAL A 580 -9.04 -29.59 4.10
CA VAL A 580 -8.40 -30.92 4.02
C VAL A 580 -8.49 -31.48 2.60
N ALA A 581 -9.65 -31.38 1.94
CA ALA A 581 -9.82 -31.82 0.55
C ALA A 581 -8.86 -31.07 -0.41
N PHE A 582 -8.76 -29.76 -0.26
CA PHE A 582 -7.83 -28.95 -1.06
C PHE A 582 -6.36 -29.34 -0.82
N ALA A 583 -5.97 -29.54 0.44
CA ALA A 583 -4.62 -29.98 0.79
C ALA A 583 -4.29 -31.37 0.17
N ILE A 584 -5.25 -32.31 0.21
CA ILE A 584 -5.09 -33.62 -0.44
C ILE A 584 -4.88 -33.49 -1.95
N VAL A 585 -5.73 -32.69 -2.61
CA VAL A 585 -5.64 -32.45 -4.06
C VAL A 585 -4.31 -31.82 -4.44
N LEU A 586 -3.90 -30.80 -3.70
CA LEU A 586 -2.64 -30.09 -3.96
C LEU A 586 -1.41 -31.01 -3.76
N ALA A 587 -1.43 -31.83 -2.70
CA ALA A 587 -0.35 -32.80 -2.45
C ALA A 587 -0.33 -33.97 -3.46
N ALA A 588 -1.49 -34.36 -4.00
CA ALA A 588 -1.60 -35.42 -5.00
C ALA A 588 -1.25 -34.94 -6.43
N ALA A 589 -1.39 -33.63 -6.71
CA ALA A 589 -1.23 -33.08 -8.05
C ALA A 589 0.14 -33.39 -8.70
N PRO A 590 1.29 -33.29 -8.03
CA PRO A 590 2.58 -33.66 -8.61
C PRO A 590 2.67 -35.15 -8.99
N PHE A 591 2.07 -36.02 -8.17
CA PHE A 591 2.04 -37.46 -8.43
C PHE A 591 1.11 -37.82 -9.60
N TRP A 592 0.05 -37.04 -9.80
CA TRP A 592 -0.83 -37.20 -10.95
C TRP A 592 -0.16 -36.73 -12.25
N ALA A 593 0.64 -35.68 -12.18
CA ALA A 593 1.38 -35.17 -13.33
C ALA A 593 2.58 -36.04 -13.69
N ALA A 594 3.02 -36.92 -12.78
CA ALA A 594 4.11 -37.86 -13.04
C ALA A 594 3.59 -39.11 -13.74
N ASP A 595 4.27 -39.57 -14.78
CA ASP A 595 3.88 -40.78 -15.55
C ASP A 595 4.00 -42.07 -14.73
N THR A 596 4.72 -42.04 -13.63
CA THR A 596 4.93 -43.23 -12.76
C THR A 596 4.78 -42.89 -11.29
N LEU A 597 4.01 -43.68 -10.55
CA LEU A 597 3.93 -43.59 -9.10
C LEU A 597 5.27 -44.07 -8.50
N PRO A 598 5.85 -43.31 -7.57
CA PRO A 598 7.11 -43.67 -6.94
C PRO A 598 6.93 -44.94 -6.07
N GLY A 599 7.72 -45.97 -6.32
CA GLY A 599 7.81 -47.18 -5.50
C GLY A 599 8.64 -46.98 -4.22
N ALA A 600 8.87 -48.05 -3.47
CA ALA A 600 9.80 -48.08 -2.35
C ALA A 600 11.22 -47.68 -2.79
N GLY A 601 11.87 -46.85 -2.01
CA GLY A 601 13.28 -46.52 -2.23
C GLY A 601 14.22 -47.64 -1.77
N PRO A 602 15.52 -47.52 -2.07
CA PRO A 602 16.53 -48.54 -1.76
C PRO A 602 16.98 -48.58 -0.28
N ARG A 603 16.54 -47.63 0.56
CA ARG A 603 16.94 -47.57 1.97
C ARG A 603 16.12 -48.55 2.82
N GLU A 604 16.80 -49.41 3.56
CA GLU A 604 16.16 -50.31 4.50
C GLU A 604 15.66 -49.58 5.74
N LEU A 605 14.47 -49.93 6.20
CA LEU A 605 13.87 -49.37 7.42
C LEU A 605 14.47 -50.06 8.66
N MET A 606 14.75 -49.25 9.68
CA MET A 606 15.21 -49.81 10.95
C MET A 606 14.09 -50.58 11.66
N PRO A 607 14.39 -51.72 12.32
CA PRO A 607 13.39 -52.46 13.08
C PRO A 607 12.86 -51.64 14.23
N ALA A 608 11.52 -51.66 14.41
CA ALA A 608 10.89 -50.97 15.53
C ALA A 608 11.14 -51.72 16.86
N SER A 609 11.52 -51.01 17.89
CA SER A 609 11.66 -51.59 19.21
C SER A 609 10.31 -51.96 19.80
N PRO A 610 10.21 -53.02 20.72
CA PRO A 610 8.98 -53.39 21.36
C PRO A 610 8.32 -52.20 22.12
N LEU A 611 9.13 -51.28 22.67
CA LEU A 611 8.66 -50.08 23.35
C LEU A 611 7.98 -49.09 22.35
N ALA A 612 8.62 -48.88 21.19
CA ALA A 612 8.03 -48.03 20.13
C ALA A 612 6.71 -48.60 19.63
N LEU A 613 6.61 -49.92 19.46
CA LEU A 613 5.37 -50.58 19.09
C LEU A 613 4.29 -50.38 20.13
N ALA A 614 4.60 -50.51 21.44
CA ALA A 614 3.68 -50.28 22.52
C ALA A 614 3.14 -48.85 22.55
N VAL A 615 4.03 -47.87 22.37
CA VAL A 615 3.71 -46.45 22.28
C VAL A 615 2.76 -46.18 21.09
N TRP A 616 3.01 -46.74 19.93
CA TRP A 616 2.17 -46.58 18.75
C TRP A 616 0.82 -47.29 18.87
N VAL A 617 0.76 -48.46 19.49
CA VAL A 617 -0.51 -49.13 19.83
C VAL A 617 -1.35 -48.24 20.77
N LEU A 618 -0.71 -47.62 21.77
CA LEU A 618 -1.39 -46.67 22.65
C LEU A 618 -1.90 -45.42 21.90
N LEU A 619 -1.12 -44.90 20.94
CA LEU A 619 -1.55 -43.81 20.08
C LEU A 619 -2.78 -44.18 19.24
N LEU A 620 -2.74 -45.33 18.57
CA LEU A 620 -3.86 -45.81 17.78
C LEU A 620 -5.11 -46.09 18.62
N ALA A 621 -4.94 -46.69 19.79
CA ALA A 621 -6.04 -46.94 20.71
C ALA A 621 -6.66 -45.62 21.22
N SER A 622 -5.84 -44.64 21.65
CA SER A 622 -6.35 -43.37 22.14
C SER A 622 -7.01 -42.55 21.03
N ALA A 623 -6.46 -42.51 19.81
CA ALA A 623 -7.06 -41.85 18.68
C ALA A 623 -8.40 -42.51 18.26
N THR A 624 -8.46 -43.85 18.29
CA THR A 624 -9.70 -44.58 17.99
C THR A 624 -10.76 -44.30 19.05
N LEU A 625 -10.40 -44.38 20.33
CA LEU A 625 -11.30 -44.06 21.44
C LEU A 625 -11.78 -42.61 21.39
N LEU A 626 -10.92 -41.68 21.01
CA LEU A 626 -11.27 -40.27 20.80
C LEU A 626 -12.38 -40.15 19.76
N VAL A 627 -12.25 -40.83 18.60
CA VAL A 627 -13.26 -40.81 17.54
C VAL A 627 -14.56 -41.41 18.01
N LEU A 628 -14.53 -42.50 18.80
CA LEU A 628 -15.72 -43.20 19.30
C LEU A 628 -16.44 -42.41 20.41
N THR A 629 -15.69 -41.66 21.23
CA THR A 629 -16.23 -40.99 22.45
C THR A 629 -16.30 -39.47 22.34
N HIS A 630 -16.00 -38.88 21.15
CA HIS A 630 -15.91 -37.42 20.95
C HIS A 630 -17.19 -36.65 21.34
N HIS A 631 -18.32 -37.30 21.43
CA HIS A 631 -19.57 -36.71 21.92
C HIS A 631 -19.52 -36.32 23.40
N ASN A 632 -18.68 -36.95 24.23
CA ASN A 632 -18.39 -36.54 25.57
C ASN A 632 -17.14 -35.64 25.59
N ARG A 633 -17.32 -34.33 25.69
CA ARG A 633 -16.26 -33.34 25.54
C ARG A 633 -15.13 -33.50 26.52
N PHE A 634 -15.45 -33.88 27.79
CA PHE A 634 -14.41 -34.09 28.79
C PHE A 634 -13.55 -35.32 28.46
N GLN A 635 -14.19 -36.44 28.08
CA GLN A 635 -13.45 -37.64 27.65
C GLN A 635 -12.61 -37.34 26.39
N ALA A 636 -13.17 -36.59 25.43
CA ALA A 636 -12.44 -36.18 24.24
C ALA A 636 -11.20 -35.36 24.59
N LEU A 637 -11.31 -34.42 25.53
CA LEU A 637 -10.17 -33.61 25.98
C LEU A 637 -9.09 -34.47 26.65
N VAL A 638 -9.47 -35.37 27.54
CA VAL A 638 -8.51 -36.27 28.18
C VAL A 638 -7.80 -37.16 27.15
N LEU A 639 -8.54 -37.73 26.19
CA LEU A 639 -7.95 -38.58 25.15
C LEU A 639 -7.04 -37.77 24.21
N THR A 640 -7.37 -36.51 23.92
CA THR A 640 -6.49 -35.61 23.18
C THR A 640 -5.19 -35.37 23.93
N GLY A 641 -5.24 -35.15 25.24
CA GLY A 641 -4.04 -35.03 26.07
C GLY A 641 -3.20 -36.33 26.12
N VAL A 642 -3.84 -37.51 26.05
CA VAL A 642 -3.12 -38.79 25.91
C VAL A 642 -2.40 -38.87 24.56
N VAL A 643 -3.05 -38.45 23.46
CA VAL A 643 -2.43 -38.40 22.13
C VAL A 643 -1.23 -37.46 22.14
N GLY A 644 -1.36 -36.25 22.74
CA GLY A 644 -0.25 -35.30 22.88
C GLY A 644 0.92 -35.84 23.70
N LEU A 645 0.65 -36.50 24.82
CA LEU A 645 1.66 -37.12 25.63
C LEU A 645 2.40 -38.25 24.90
N VAL A 646 1.68 -39.09 24.16
CA VAL A 646 2.28 -40.18 23.36
C VAL A 646 3.13 -39.60 22.23
N THR A 647 2.72 -38.50 21.66
CA THR A 647 3.52 -37.75 20.65
C THR A 647 4.82 -37.23 21.26
N ALA A 648 4.77 -36.68 22.49
CA ALA A 648 5.98 -36.26 23.21
C ALA A 648 6.93 -37.44 23.48
N PHE A 649 6.43 -38.61 23.90
CA PHE A 649 7.25 -39.82 24.02
C PHE A 649 7.87 -40.27 22.69
N THR A 650 7.15 -40.13 21.58
CA THR A 650 7.67 -40.43 20.26
C THR A 650 8.84 -39.52 19.91
N PHE A 651 8.75 -38.22 20.23
CA PHE A 651 9.87 -37.28 20.03
C PHE A 651 11.09 -37.68 20.87
N VAL A 652 10.92 -38.08 22.14
CA VAL A 652 12.03 -38.59 22.95
C VAL A 652 12.67 -39.82 22.31
N GLY A 653 11.84 -40.79 21.88
CA GLY A 653 12.30 -42.02 21.24
C GLY A 653 13.04 -41.77 19.92
N LEU A 654 12.77 -40.67 19.22
CA LEU A 654 13.43 -40.25 17.98
C LEU A 654 14.56 -39.22 18.22
N SER A 655 15.06 -39.10 19.44
CA SER A 655 16.17 -38.19 19.83
C SER A 655 15.87 -36.71 19.59
N ALA A 656 14.61 -36.28 19.78
CA ALA A 656 14.17 -34.89 19.66
C ALA A 656 13.63 -34.34 21.00
N PRO A 657 14.48 -34.21 22.05
CA PRO A 657 14.03 -33.85 23.40
C PRO A 657 13.52 -32.41 23.52
N ASP A 658 14.02 -31.46 22.71
CA ASP A 658 13.47 -30.09 22.66
C ASP A 658 12.02 -30.09 22.20
N LEU A 659 11.69 -30.85 21.15
CA LEU A 659 10.34 -30.99 20.64
C LEU A 659 9.42 -31.64 21.67
N ALA A 660 9.93 -32.63 22.40
CA ALA A 660 9.17 -33.30 23.48
C ALA A 660 8.81 -32.36 24.62
N LEU A 661 9.76 -31.51 25.06
CA LEU A 661 9.53 -30.51 26.11
C LEU A 661 8.55 -29.44 25.65
N THR A 662 8.67 -28.98 24.40
CA THR A 662 7.76 -28.02 23.80
C THR A 662 6.34 -28.59 23.70
N GLN A 663 6.20 -29.82 23.16
CA GLN A 663 4.92 -30.51 23.05
C GLN A 663 4.21 -30.66 24.42
N LEU A 664 4.96 -31.08 25.44
CA LEU A 664 4.42 -31.23 26.79
C LEU A 664 3.96 -29.88 27.37
N SER A 665 4.75 -28.83 27.19
CA SER A 665 4.42 -27.50 27.70
C SER A 665 3.21 -26.89 26.99
N VAL A 666 3.12 -27.03 25.69
CA VAL A 666 1.97 -26.57 24.87
C VAL A 666 0.71 -27.35 25.22
N GLU A 667 0.82 -28.66 25.44
CA GLU A 667 -0.30 -29.53 25.84
C GLU A 667 -0.94 -29.06 27.14
N VAL A 668 -0.12 -28.72 28.16
CA VAL A 668 -0.63 -28.20 29.44
C VAL A 668 -1.39 -26.89 29.25
N VAL A 669 -0.83 -25.92 28.51
CA VAL A 669 -1.47 -24.64 28.23
C VAL A 669 -2.79 -24.84 27.48
N SER A 670 -2.76 -25.64 26.41
CA SER A 670 -3.94 -25.91 25.56
C SER A 670 -5.05 -26.60 26.38
N THR A 671 -4.68 -27.59 27.19
CA THR A 671 -5.65 -28.29 28.05
C THR A 671 -6.32 -27.32 29.02
N VAL A 672 -5.59 -26.41 29.66
CA VAL A 672 -6.18 -25.41 30.55
C VAL A 672 -7.13 -24.49 29.83
N LEU A 673 -6.73 -23.96 28.64
CA LEU A 673 -7.59 -23.11 27.83
C LEU A 673 -8.87 -23.83 27.39
N LEU A 674 -8.76 -25.10 26.95
CA LEU A 674 -9.91 -25.91 26.57
C LEU A 674 -10.84 -26.23 27.79
N LEU A 675 -10.27 -26.50 28.95
CA LEU A 675 -11.07 -26.69 30.18
C LEU A 675 -11.86 -25.43 30.56
N MET A 676 -11.25 -24.24 30.38
CA MET A 676 -11.97 -22.98 30.59
C MET A 676 -13.14 -22.83 29.62
N GLY A 677 -12.94 -23.18 28.33
CA GLY A 677 -14.02 -23.19 27.35
C GLY A 677 -15.09 -24.23 27.62
N LEU A 678 -14.71 -25.42 28.08
CA LEU A 678 -15.66 -26.49 28.47
C LEU A 678 -16.58 -26.10 29.61
N ALA A 679 -16.13 -25.25 30.51
CA ALA A 679 -16.99 -24.77 31.62
C ALA A 679 -18.22 -24.00 31.12
N LEU A 680 -18.18 -23.45 29.89
CA LEU A 680 -19.29 -22.71 29.29
C LEU A 680 -20.11 -23.52 28.26
N LEU A 681 -19.78 -24.80 28.08
CA LEU A 681 -20.37 -25.64 27.05
C LEU A 681 -21.05 -26.88 27.66
N PRO A 682 -22.11 -27.45 27.03
CA PRO A 682 -22.70 -28.69 27.44
C PRO A 682 -21.66 -29.84 27.46
N GLN A 683 -21.77 -30.78 28.39
CA GLN A 683 -20.83 -31.91 28.47
C GLN A 683 -20.92 -32.85 27.26
N ARG A 684 -22.08 -32.92 26.62
CA ARG A 684 -22.30 -33.75 25.43
C ARG A 684 -22.60 -32.88 24.23
N THR A 685 -22.04 -33.25 23.10
CA THR A 685 -22.38 -32.63 21.81
C THR A 685 -23.65 -33.29 21.24
N PRO A 686 -24.55 -32.52 20.59
CA PRO A 686 -25.67 -33.07 19.87
C PRO A 686 -25.22 -33.95 18.68
N PHE A 687 -26.07 -34.95 18.37
CA PHE A 687 -25.85 -35.83 17.21
C PHE A 687 -26.32 -35.14 15.90
N GLU A 688 -25.50 -34.29 15.30
CA GLU A 688 -25.88 -33.52 14.13
C GLU A 688 -25.43 -34.14 12.78
N SER A 689 -24.59 -35.19 12.83
CA SER A 689 -23.94 -35.76 11.62
C SER A 689 -24.80 -36.87 11.01
N GLY A 690 -25.35 -36.60 9.81
CA GLY A 690 -26.00 -37.63 8.99
C GLY A 690 -24.98 -38.63 8.40
N THR A 691 -25.47 -39.76 7.89
CA THR A 691 -24.66 -40.86 7.32
C THR A 691 -23.77 -40.39 6.14
N LEU A 692 -24.29 -39.52 5.27
CA LEU A 692 -23.52 -38.92 4.16
C LEU A 692 -22.34 -38.07 4.64
N ARG A 693 -22.54 -37.30 5.71
CA ARG A 693 -21.49 -36.47 6.29
C ARG A 693 -20.39 -37.34 6.91
N ARG A 694 -20.77 -38.39 7.66
CA ARG A 694 -19.82 -39.35 8.23
C ARG A 694 -19.04 -40.08 7.14
N GLY A 695 -19.70 -40.46 6.02
CA GLY A 695 -19.04 -41.08 4.88
C GLY A 695 -18.01 -40.16 4.21
N ARG A 696 -18.37 -38.88 4.01
CA ARG A 696 -17.43 -37.88 3.50
C ARG A 696 -16.22 -37.70 4.41
N ASP A 697 -16.46 -37.53 5.72
CA ASP A 697 -15.40 -37.28 6.70
C ASP A 697 -14.48 -38.51 6.84
N ALA A 698 -15.05 -39.74 6.76
CA ALA A 698 -14.27 -40.98 6.74
C ALA A 698 -13.40 -41.07 5.46
N LEU A 699 -13.97 -40.71 4.30
CA LEU A 699 -13.22 -40.71 3.04
C LEU A 699 -12.05 -39.71 3.08
N LEU A 700 -12.30 -38.47 3.56
CA LEU A 700 -11.26 -37.47 3.73
C LEU A 700 -10.17 -37.94 4.71
N ALA A 701 -10.55 -38.56 5.82
CA ALA A 701 -9.60 -39.09 6.79
C ALA A 701 -8.72 -40.22 6.20
N VAL A 702 -9.31 -41.12 5.40
CA VAL A 702 -8.55 -42.20 4.73
C VAL A 702 -7.57 -41.63 3.71
N PHE A 703 -8.01 -40.70 2.87
CA PHE A 703 -7.09 -40.06 1.88
C PHE A 703 -6.02 -39.19 2.55
N ALA A 704 -6.36 -38.39 3.56
CA ALA A 704 -5.37 -37.59 4.28
C ALA A 704 -4.38 -38.48 5.03
N GLY A 705 -4.87 -39.45 5.81
CA GLY A 705 -4.03 -40.37 6.57
C GLY A 705 -3.19 -41.26 5.68
N GLY A 706 -3.80 -41.85 4.65
CA GLY A 706 -3.10 -42.66 3.65
C GLY A 706 -2.06 -41.88 2.85
N GLY A 707 -2.39 -40.64 2.47
CA GLY A 707 -1.47 -39.74 1.78
C GLY A 707 -0.25 -39.38 2.64
N VAL A 708 -0.46 -38.98 3.90
CA VAL A 708 0.62 -38.67 4.84
C VAL A 708 1.46 -39.94 5.12
N ALA A 709 0.83 -41.09 5.34
CA ALA A 709 1.55 -42.34 5.55
C ALA A 709 2.40 -42.73 4.32
N GLY A 710 1.84 -42.59 3.11
CA GLY A 710 2.54 -42.84 1.86
C GLY A 710 3.74 -41.88 1.67
N LEU A 711 3.56 -40.57 1.89
CA LEU A 711 4.65 -39.58 1.82
C LEU A 711 5.76 -39.88 2.84
N THR A 712 5.38 -40.20 4.08
CA THR A 712 6.34 -40.57 5.14
C THR A 712 7.12 -41.79 4.75
N TRP A 713 6.46 -42.82 4.23
CA TRP A 713 7.10 -44.06 3.76
C TRP A 713 8.07 -43.79 2.59
N LEU A 714 7.65 -42.98 1.60
CA LEU A 714 8.49 -42.56 0.49
C LEU A 714 9.76 -41.82 0.96
N MET A 715 9.64 -40.94 1.93
CA MET A 715 10.76 -40.20 2.50
C MET A 715 11.69 -41.11 3.30
N LEU A 716 11.18 -42.00 4.11
CA LEU A 716 11.95 -42.89 4.96
C LEU A 716 12.74 -43.97 4.14
N THR A 717 12.21 -44.39 2.98
CA THR A 717 12.84 -45.41 2.13
C THR A 717 13.83 -44.86 1.11
N ARG A 718 14.00 -43.54 0.98
CA ARG A 718 14.90 -42.93 0.01
C ARG A 718 16.08 -42.25 0.67
N PRO A 719 17.31 -42.42 0.12
CA PRO A 719 18.41 -41.59 0.51
C PRO A 719 18.12 -40.13 0.07
N HIS A 720 18.42 -39.19 0.89
CA HIS A 720 18.36 -37.76 0.58
C HIS A 720 19.61 -37.08 1.13
N ASP A 721 20.14 -36.13 0.39
CA ASP A 721 21.25 -35.29 0.85
C ASP A 721 20.68 -34.29 1.87
N SER A 722 21.16 -34.38 3.10
CA SER A 722 20.72 -33.49 4.18
C SER A 722 21.78 -32.43 4.44
N ILE A 723 21.35 -31.20 4.66
CA ILE A 723 22.24 -30.13 5.14
C ILE A 723 22.51 -30.20 6.64
N SER A 724 21.99 -31.20 7.34
CA SER A 724 22.13 -31.35 8.80
C SER A 724 23.60 -31.44 9.25
N TRP A 725 24.49 -32.04 8.43
CA TRP A 725 25.91 -32.11 8.72
C TRP A 725 26.54 -30.72 8.91
N PHE A 726 26.09 -29.70 8.16
CA PHE A 726 26.54 -28.31 8.30
C PHE A 726 26.24 -27.78 9.70
N PHE A 727 25.00 -27.98 10.16
CA PHE A 727 24.58 -27.50 11.48
C PHE A 727 25.27 -28.26 12.61
N LEU A 728 25.50 -29.56 12.44
CA LEU A 728 26.22 -30.38 13.42
C LEU A 728 27.70 -29.96 13.55
N ASP A 729 28.34 -29.58 12.45
CA ASP A 729 29.74 -29.13 12.44
C ASP A 729 29.89 -27.69 12.96
N LYS A 730 28.93 -26.81 12.59
CA LYS A 730 29.07 -25.37 12.80
C LYS A 730 28.37 -24.85 14.06
N SER A 731 27.49 -25.59 14.69
CA SER A 731 26.70 -25.09 15.83
C SER A 731 27.57 -24.67 17.02
N LEU A 732 28.63 -25.41 17.33
CA LEU A 732 29.57 -25.05 18.41
C LEU A 732 30.57 -23.99 17.97
N SER A 733 31.18 -24.15 16.79
CA SER A 733 32.27 -23.27 16.33
C SER A 733 31.83 -21.89 15.90
N GLU A 734 30.66 -21.77 15.29
CA GLU A 734 30.11 -20.51 14.78
C GLU A 734 28.89 -20.01 15.58
N GLY A 735 28.04 -20.91 16.07
CA GLY A 735 26.88 -20.57 16.88
C GLY A 735 27.11 -20.57 18.40
N GLY A 736 28.25 -21.08 18.87
CA GLY A 736 28.67 -21.05 20.28
C GLY A 736 27.84 -21.94 21.21
N GLY A 737 27.06 -22.92 20.69
CA GLY A 737 26.20 -23.80 21.48
C GLY A 737 26.24 -25.25 21.01
N THR A 738 26.10 -26.19 21.98
CA THR A 738 26.03 -27.63 21.71
C THR A 738 24.64 -28.14 21.43
N ASN A 739 23.60 -27.36 21.76
CA ASN A 739 22.23 -27.66 21.38
C ASN A 739 21.95 -27.16 19.95
N VAL A 740 22.18 -28.04 18.97
CA VAL A 740 22.02 -27.72 17.54
C VAL A 740 20.65 -27.18 17.21
N VAL A 741 19.58 -27.73 17.82
CA VAL A 741 18.19 -27.27 17.56
C VAL A 741 18.02 -25.82 17.99
N ASN A 742 18.42 -25.47 19.20
CA ASN A 742 18.30 -24.10 19.67
C ASN A 742 19.20 -23.13 18.89
N VAL A 743 20.45 -23.52 18.56
CA VAL A 743 21.35 -22.68 17.74
C VAL A 743 20.74 -22.40 16.36
N ILE A 744 20.11 -23.38 15.72
CA ILE A 744 19.40 -23.15 14.46
C ILE A 744 18.28 -22.11 14.68
N LEU A 745 17.46 -22.24 15.71
CA LEU A 745 16.31 -21.39 15.96
C LEU A 745 16.67 -19.95 16.34
N VAL A 746 17.78 -19.74 17.06
CA VAL A 746 18.11 -18.40 17.58
C VAL A 746 19.25 -17.70 16.84
N ASP A 747 20.01 -18.45 16.00
CA ASP A 747 21.15 -17.91 15.23
C ASP A 747 21.02 -18.21 13.74
N PHE A 748 21.37 -19.42 13.27
CA PHE A 748 21.43 -19.72 11.84
C PHE A 748 20.11 -19.43 11.08
N ARG A 749 18.96 -19.65 11.72
CA ARG A 749 17.63 -19.38 11.20
C ARG A 749 16.79 -18.54 12.19
N GLY A 750 17.42 -17.65 12.92
CA GLY A 750 16.75 -16.77 13.88
C GLY A 750 15.63 -15.92 13.27
N TYR A 751 15.68 -15.67 11.96
CA TYR A 751 14.63 -14.96 11.23
C TYR A 751 13.29 -15.72 11.26
N ASP A 752 13.31 -17.07 11.18
CA ASP A 752 12.11 -17.90 11.27
C ASP A 752 11.44 -17.73 12.64
N THR A 753 12.25 -17.83 13.72
CA THR A 753 11.75 -17.65 15.08
C THR A 753 11.25 -16.21 15.35
N PHE A 754 11.88 -15.21 14.75
CA PHE A 754 11.38 -13.83 14.80
C PHE A 754 10.00 -13.71 14.14
N GLY A 755 9.79 -14.42 13.02
CA GLY A 755 8.48 -14.56 12.37
C GLY A 755 7.46 -15.27 13.25
N GLU A 756 7.84 -16.38 13.89
CA GLU A 756 6.97 -17.16 14.77
C GLU A 756 6.46 -16.36 15.98
N ILE A 757 7.34 -15.65 16.69
CA ILE A 757 6.91 -14.80 17.81
C ILE A 757 6.08 -13.60 17.36
N THR A 758 6.32 -13.11 16.15
CA THR A 758 5.49 -12.05 15.54
C THR A 758 4.07 -12.56 15.29
N VAL A 759 3.94 -13.76 14.70
CA VAL A 759 2.63 -14.39 14.47
C VAL A 759 1.92 -14.68 15.79
N LEU A 760 2.64 -15.17 16.79
CA LEU A 760 2.08 -15.41 18.14
C LEU A 760 1.59 -14.11 18.78
N GLY A 761 2.34 -13.02 18.62
CA GLY A 761 1.95 -11.69 19.08
C GLY A 761 0.70 -11.18 18.34
N ILE A 762 0.62 -11.34 17.03
CA ILE A 762 -0.56 -10.99 16.22
C ILE A 762 -1.77 -11.81 16.66
N ALA A 763 -1.62 -13.11 16.91
CA ALA A 763 -2.70 -13.96 17.40
C ALA A 763 -3.24 -13.47 18.75
N GLY A 764 -2.37 -13.15 19.70
CA GLY A 764 -2.76 -12.61 21.01
C GLY A 764 -3.50 -11.27 20.91
N ILE A 765 -3.01 -10.35 20.08
CA ILE A 765 -3.66 -9.05 19.81
C ILE A 765 -4.98 -9.26 19.06
N GLY A 766 -5.03 -10.21 18.12
CA GLY A 766 -6.25 -10.59 17.41
C GLY A 766 -7.35 -11.07 18.37
N VAL A 767 -7.02 -11.94 19.32
CA VAL A 767 -7.94 -12.39 20.36
C VAL A 767 -8.44 -11.20 21.21
N LEU A 768 -7.56 -10.28 21.58
CA LEU A 768 -7.94 -9.04 22.28
C LEU A 768 -8.92 -8.22 21.45
N ALA A 769 -8.64 -8.00 20.16
CA ALA A 769 -9.49 -7.20 19.28
C ALA A 769 -10.87 -7.85 19.04
N LEU A 770 -10.92 -9.16 18.86
CA LEU A 770 -12.17 -9.91 18.65
C LEU A 770 -13.07 -9.93 19.90
N LEU A 771 -12.47 -9.94 21.08
CA LEU A 771 -13.21 -10.01 22.34
C LEU A 771 -13.33 -8.65 23.05
N ASP A 772 -12.78 -7.58 22.46
CA ASP A 772 -12.92 -6.22 23.03
C ASP A 772 -14.39 -5.79 22.97
N GLY A 773 -14.99 -5.59 24.15
CA GLY A 773 -16.42 -5.26 24.27
C GLY A 773 -17.37 -6.46 24.26
N PHE A 774 -16.87 -7.68 23.97
CA PHE A 774 -17.68 -8.89 24.08
C PHE A 774 -17.83 -9.30 25.56
N ARG A 775 -19.08 -9.39 26.04
CA ARG A 775 -19.38 -9.81 27.39
C ARG A 775 -20.56 -10.78 27.37
N THR A 776 -20.38 -11.94 27.93
CA THR A 776 -21.43 -12.91 28.09
C THR A 776 -21.82 -13.01 29.57
N ARG A 777 -23.12 -13.02 29.83
CA ARG A 777 -23.62 -13.33 31.18
C ARG A 777 -23.34 -14.81 31.47
N ARG A 778 -22.65 -15.08 32.58
CA ARG A 778 -22.46 -16.44 33.03
C ARG A 778 -23.83 -17.01 33.39
N PRO A 779 -24.26 -18.14 32.85
CA PRO A 779 -25.51 -18.75 33.23
C PRO A 779 -25.46 -19.21 34.70
N ASP A 780 -26.61 -19.19 35.43
CA ASP A 780 -26.70 -19.57 36.85
C ASP A 780 -26.43 -21.07 37.10
N ALA A 781 -26.52 -21.87 36.05
CA ALA A 781 -26.22 -23.28 36.05
C ALA A 781 -25.47 -23.66 34.78
N ASP A 782 -24.77 -24.79 34.79
CA ASP A 782 -24.20 -25.36 33.56
C ASP A 782 -25.32 -25.80 32.60
N PRO A 783 -25.03 -26.05 31.34
CA PRO A 783 -26.04 -26.51 30.37
C PRO A 783 -26.72 -27.82 30.71
N ASP A 784 -26.18 -28.60 31.63
CA ASP A 784 -26.76 -29.85 32.16
C ASP A 784 -27.60 -29.62 33.44
N GLY A 785 -27.83 -28.34 33.84
CA GLY A 785 -28.67 -27.95 34.98
C GLY A 785 -27.98 -27.99 36.33
N ARG A 786 -26.65 -28.19 36.37
CA ARG A 786 -25.90 -28.18 37.63
C ARG A 786 -25.58 -26.75 38.03
N ARG A 787 -25.86 -26.34 39.23
CA ARG A 787 -25.50 -25.04 39.76
C ARG A 787 -23.99 -24.92 39.87
N TRP A 788 -23.44 -23.78 39.50
CA TRP A 788 -22.02 -23.48 39.68
C TRP A 788 -21.69 -23.45 41.17
N ALA A 789 -20.59 -24.12 41.58
CA ALA A 789 -20.09 -23.99 42.93
C ALA A 789 -19.44 -22.62 43.11
N PHE A 790 -20.00 -21.80 43.99
CA PHE A 790 -19.44 -20.49 44.37
C PHE A 790 -18.49 -20.58 45.57
N GLU A 791 -18.02 -21.77 45.87
CA GLU A 791 -17.07 -21.96 46.97
C GLU A 791 -15.73 -21.30 46.65
N GLU A 792 -15.10 -20.71 47.66
CA GLU A 792 -13.73 -20.26 47.58
C GLU A 792 -12.83 -21.41 47.15
N GLN A 793 -11.80 -21.10 46.36
CA GLN A 793 -10.83 -22.07 45.89
C GLN A 793 -10.27 -22.90 47.02
N PRO A 794 -10.13 -24.24 46.85
CA PRO A 794 -9.65 -25.12 47.93
C PRO A 794 -8.33 -24.63 48.50
N LEU A 795 -8.22 -24.62 49.84
CA LEU A 795 -7.02 -24.14 50.55
C LEU A 795 -5.77 -24.88 50.06
N LEU A 796 -5.88 -26.17 49.81
CA LEU A 796 -4.79 -27.00 49.28
C LEU A 796 -4.26 -26.46 47.93
N LEU A 797 -5.15 -26.11 47.03
CA LEU A 797 -4.77 -25.54 45.71
C LEU A 797 -4.07 -24.20 45.88
N ARG A 798 -4.55 -23.31 46.74
CA ARG A 798 -3.95 -22.01 47.03
C ARG A 798 -2.55 -22.14 47.63
N VAL A 799 -2.35 -23.08 48.57
CA VAL A 799 -1.04 -23.32 49.16
C VAL A 799 -0.10 -23.94 48.16
N ALA A 800 -0.54 -24.96 47.43
CA ALA A 800 0.26 -25.60 46.38
C ALA A 800 0.70 -24.59 45.31
N ALA A 801 -0.20 -23.74 44.82
CA ALA A 801 0.12 -22.73 43.83
C ALA A 801 1.19 -21.73 44.30
N ARG A 802 1.17 -21.32 45.56
CA ARG A 802 2.18 -20.42 46.14
C ARG A 802 3.56 -21.08 46.24
N VAL A 803 3.61 -22.37 46.57
CA VAL A 803 4.89 -23.12 46.65
C VAL A 803 5.46 -23.41 45.28
N VAL A 804 4.59 -23.79 44.34
CA VAL A 804 5.00 -24.15 42.94
C VAL A 804 5.47 -22.95 42.15
N LEU A 805 4.91 -21.73 42.35
CA LEU A 805 5.30 -20.56 41.59
C LEU A 805 6.81 -20.25 41.59
N PRO A 806 7.45 -20.06 42.79
CA PRO A 806 8.89 -19.78 42.82
C PRO A 806 9.73 -20.93 42.27
N LEU A 807 9.30 -22.15 42.48
CA LEU A 807 10.00 -23.33 41.93
C LEU A 807 9.88 -23.41 40.43
N ALA A 808 8.71 -23.17 39.85
CA ALA A 808 8.49 -23.16 38.44
C ALA A 808 9.24 -21.99 37.73
N LEU A 809 9.29 -20.82 38.37
CA LEU A 809 10.10 -19.69 37.86
C LEU A 809 11.60 -20.01 37.90
N LEU A 810 12.07 -20.67 38.95
CA LEU A 810 13.47 -21.11 39.03
C LEU A 810 13.80 -22.13 37.94
N VAL A 811 12.92 -23.13 37.74
CA VAL A 811 13.06 -24.13 36.66
C VAL A 811 13.01 -23.46 35.28
N SER A 812 12.08 -22.53 35.10
CA SER A 812 11.99 -21.75 33.83
C SER A 812 13.27 -20.98 33.56
N ALA A 813 13.80 -20.25 34.54
CA ALA A 813 15.06 -19.53 34.42
C ALA A 813 16.25 -20.47 34.12
N TYR A 814 16.27 -21.63 34.75
CA TYR A 814 17.28 -22.66 34.48
C TYR A 814 17.17 -23.21 33.04
N ILE A 815 15.98 -23.54 32.58
CA ILE A 815 15.71 -24.04 31.22
C ILE A 815 16.02 -22.97 30.15
N PHE A 816 15.71 -21.73 30.43
CA PHE A 816 16.10 -20.59 29.61
C PHE A 816 17.63 -20.53 29.45
N TRP A 817 18.33 -20.48 30.57
CA TRP A 817 19.77 -20.27 30.57
C TRP A 817 20.55 -21.43 29.94
N ARG A 818 20.11 -22.66 30.16
CA ARG A 818 20.76 -23.84 29.60
C ARG A 818 20.46 -24.09 28.13
N GLY A 819 19.44 -23.45 27.54
CA GLY A 819 18.88 -23.78 26.24
C GLY A 819 19.85 -23.78 25.08
N HIS A 820 20.95 -23.00 25.19
CA HIS A 820 21.97 -22.96 24.16
C HIS A 820 22.89 -24.21 24.12
N ASN A 821 22.98 -24.94 25.22
CA ASN A 821 23.86 -26.12 25.33
C ASN A 821 23.13 -27.46 25.56
N VAL A 822 21.92 -27.42 26.13
CA VAL A 822 21.08 -28.59 26.42
C VAL A 822 19.62 -28.26 26.14
N PRO A 823 18.72 -29.26 26.04
CA PRO A 823 17.30 -29.00 25.70
C PRO A 823 16.67 -27.90 26.57
N GLY A 824 16.09 -26.89 25.91
CA GLY A 824 15.53 -25.72 26.62
C GLY A 824 15.30 -24.54 25.64
N GLY A 825 15.56 -23.32 26.16
CA GLY A 825 15.46 -22.07 25.40
C GLY A 825 14.24 -21.22 25.81
N GLY A 826 14.16 -20.03 25.22
CA GLY A 826 13.18 -19.00 25.61
C GLY A 826 11.73 -19.40 25.39
N PHE A 827 11.43 -20.12 24.34
CA PHE A 827 10.06 -20.55 24.03
C PHE A 827 9.53 -21.51 25.12
N ILE A 828 10.31 -22.57 25.44
CA ILE A 828 9.95 -23.58 26.44
C ILE A 828 9.88 -22.93 27.85
N ALA A 829 10.88 -22.15 28.19
CA ALA A 829 10.92 -21.43 29.46
C ALA A 829 9.74 -20.45 29.59
N GLY A 830 9.40 -19.73 28.52
CA GLY A 830 8.25 -18.84 28.47
C GLY A 830 6.92 -19.57 28.72
N LEU A 831 6.75 -20.74 28.12
CA LEU A 831 5.55 -21.58 28.37
C LEU A 831 5.48 -22.08 29.81
N ILE A 832 6.60 -22.53 30.39
CA ILE A 832 6.65 -22.96 31.80
C ILE A 832 6.23 -21.81 32.74
N THR A 833 6.75 -20.62 32.50
CA THR A 833 6.36 -19.41 33.23
C THR A 833 4.88 -19.09 33.04
N ALA A 834 4.39 -19.17 31.81
CA ALA A 834 2.97 -18.94 31.52
C ALA A 834 2.07 -19.96 32.29
N VAL A 835 2.44 -21.25 32.27
CA VAL A 835 1.72 -22.29 33.03
C VAL A 835 1.71 -21.98 34.54
N ALA A 836 2.84 -21.58 35.11
CA ALA A 836 2.94 -21.23 36.53
C ALA A 836 2.04 -20.03 36.87
N LEU A 837 1.99 -19.02 36.00
CA LEU A 837 1.11 -17.86 36.20
C LEU A 837 -0.37 -18.23 36.02
N VAL A 838 -0.70 -19.07 35.02
CA VAL A 838 -2.06 -19.61 34.82
C VAL A 838 -2.53 -20.34 36.04
N MET A 839 -1.66 -21.12 36.67
CA MET A 839 -2.00 -21.82 37.93
C MET A 839 -2.32 -20.84 39.09
N GLN A 840 -1.68 -19.65 39.12
CA GLN A 840 -2.05 -18.59 40.06
C GLN A 840 -3.46 -18.05 39.77
N TYR A 841 -3.80 -17.84 38.50
CA TYR A 841 -5.15 -17.42 38.11
C TYR A 841 -6.21 -18.43 38.56
N MET A 842 -5.93 -19.72 38.41
CA MET A 842 -6.83 -20.78 38.84
C MET A 842 -6.97 -20.87 40.39
N ALA A 843 -5.86 -20.71 41.09
CA ALA A 843 -5.81 -20.89 42.54
C ALA A 843 -6.27 -19.67 43.35
N LEU A 844 -6.00 -18.45 42.85
CA LEU A 844 -6.26 -17.20 43.56
C LEU A 844 -7.44 -16.41 43.01
N GLY A 845 -7.87 -16.76 41.79
CA GLY A 845 -8.82 -15.96 41.03
C GLY A 845 -8.13 -14.74 40.37
N GLN A 846 -8.77 -14.20 39.34
CA GLN A 846 -8.20 -13.19 38.47
C GLN A 846 -7.72 -11.92 39.21
N ALA A 847 -8.57 -11.36 40.10
CA ALA A 847 -8.27 -10.12 40.81
C ALA A 847 -7.01 -10.20 41.70
N ARG A 848 -6.84 -11.34 42.43
CA ARG A 848 -5.67 -11.54 43.29
C ARG A 848 -4.41 -11.92 42.48
N ALA A 849 -4.57 -12.68 41.39
CA ALA A 849 -3.47 -13.02 40.51
C ALA A 849 -2.94 -11.76 39.77
N GLU A 850 -3.82 -10.88 39.30
CA GLU A 850 -3.43 -9.61 38.68
C GLU A 850 -2.79 -8.64 39.70
N ALA A 851 -3.21 -8.67 40.96
CA ALA A 851 -2.54 -7.90 42.02
C ALA A 851 -1.12 -8.37 42.28
N LEU A 852 -0.83 -9.67 42.20
CA LEU A 852 0.55 -10.22 42.29
C LEU A 852 1.44 -9.72 41.13
N LEU A 853 0.85 -9.47 39.98
CA LEU A 853 1.55 -8.95 38.80
C LEU A 853 1.56 -7.39 38.73
N HIS A 854 1.43 -6.72 39.89
CA HIS A 854 1.42 -5.25 40.03
C HIS A 854 0.36 -4.58 39.14
N GLY A 855 -0.83 -5.16 39.07
CA GLY A 855 -1.95 -4.66 38.28
C GLY A 855 -1.74 -4.79 36.76
N ALA A 856 -0.87 -5.69 36.32
CA ALA A 856 -0.80 -6.07 34.90
C ALA A 856 -2.06 -6.88 34.58
N ALA A 857 -3.07 -6.20 34.07
CA ALA A 857 -4.33 -6.77 33.59
C ALA A 857 -4.49 -6.59 32.11
N GLY A 858 -5.04 -7.58 31.42
CA GLY A 858 -5.51 -7.52 30.05
C GLY A 858 -4.59 -6.75 29.09
N ARG A 859 -4.93 -5.51 28.77
CA ARG A 859 -4.18 -4.67 27.82
C ARG A 859 -2.70 -4.43 28.15
N ARG A 860 -2.25 -4.63 29.38
CA ARG A 860 -0.82 -4.46 29.72
C ARG A 860 0.05 -5.60 29.20
N PHE A 861 -0.50 -6.82 29.04
CA PHE A 861 0.25 -7.93 28.43
C PHE A 861 0.61 -7.67 26.96
N SER A 862 -0.13 -6.81 26.26
CA SER A 862 0.26 -6.39 24.92
C SER A 862 1.59 -5.62 24.88
N ARG A 863 1.93 -4.93 25.99
CA ARG A 863 3.25 -4.26 26.12
C ARG A 863 4.38 -5.28 26.29
N TRP A 864 4.10 -6.41 26.94
CA TRP A 864 5.09 -7.50 27.06
C TRP A 864 5.38 -8.09 25.67
N ILE A 865 4.35 -8.34 24.86
CA ILE A 865 4.50 -8.76 23.47
C ILE A 865 5.36 -7.73 22.71
N GLY A 866 5.01 -6.45 22.77
CA GLY A 866 5.73 -5.39 22.10
C GLY A 866 7.18 -5.25 22.58
N SER A 867 7.45 -5.38 23.89
CA SER A 867 8.81 -5.31 24.42
C SER A 867 9.63 -6.53 24.04
N GLY A 868 9.04 -7.74 24.01
CA GLY A 868 9.73 -8.93 23.58
C GLY A 868 10.12 -8.87 22.10
N LEU A 869 9.19 -8.46 21.23
CA LEU A 869 9.49 -8.23 19.81
C LEU A 869 10.54 -7.14 19.60
N ALA A 870 10.49 -6.07 20.39
CA ALA A 870 11.48 -4.99 20.32
C ALA A 870 12.88 -5.48 20.72
N ILE A 871 13.00 -6.26 21.81
CA ILE A 871 14.27 -6.84 22.24
C ILE A 871 14.84 -7.74 21.14
N ALA A 872 14.04 -8.67 20.60
CA ALA A 872 14.45 -9.57 19.53
C ALA A 872 14.88 -8.80 18.27
N GLY A 873 14.10 -7.81 17.85
CA GLY A 873 14.41 -6.97 16.69
C GLY A 873 15.66 -6.09 16.89
N LEU A 874 15.82 -5.50 18.07
CA LEU A 874 17.01 -4.70 18.39
C LEU A 874 18.28 -5.54 18.47
N THR A 875 18.18 -6.79 18.94
CA THR A 875 19.30 -7.75 18.90
C THR A 875 19.72 -8.00 17.46
N GLY A 876 18.77 -8.19 16.54
CA GLY A 876 19.04 -8.36 15.12
C GLY A 876 19.67 -7.13 14.47
N ILE A 877 19.16 -5.93 14.77
CA ILE A 877 19.70 -4.65 14.27
C ILE A 877 21.12 -4.41 14.81
N GLY A 878 21.40 -4.85 16.03
CA GLY A 878 22.71 -4.72 16.66
C GLY A 878 23.84 -5.34 15.84
N ALA A 879 23.58 -6.37 15.04
CA ALA A 879 24.54 -6.99 14.15
C ALA A 879 25.09 -6.02 13.08
N PHE A 880 24.28 -5.06 12.64
CA PHE A 880 24.69 -4.06 11.64
C PHE A 880 25.80 -3.14 12.12
N TRP A 881 25.89 -2.84 13.44
CA TRP A 881 26.98 -2.02 13.99
C TRP A 881 28.36 -2.68 13.84
N PHE A 882 28.36 -4.01 13.68
CA PHE A 882 29.57 -4.80 13.46
C PHE A 882 29.76 -5.19 11.98
N GLY A 883 28.99 -4.58 11.06
CA GLY A 883 29.06 -4.88 9.61
C GLY A 883 28.60 -6.30 9.26
N ARG A 884 27.76 -6.91 10.09
CA ARG A 884 27.22 -8.26 9.89
C ARG A 884 25.76 -8.23 9.46
N PRO A 885 25.27 -9.27 8.76
CA PRO A 885 23.85 -9.39 8.41
C PRO A 885 22.93 -9.35 9.64
N PHE A 886 21.67 -9.05 9.41
CA PHE A 886 20.62 -9.04 10.45
C PHE A 886 20.56 -10.38 11.19
N LEU A 887 20.46 -10.36 12.53
CA LEU A 887 20.43 -11.52 13.43
C LEU A 887 21.71 -12.36 13.46
N THR A 888 22.83 -11.93 12.91
CA THR A 888 24.10 -12.61 13.15
C THR A 888 24.45 -12.52 14.63
N SER A 889 24.63 -13.66 15.30
CA SER A 889 25.01 -13.67 16.70
C SER A 889 26.53 -13.60 16.90
N ALA A 890 26.92 -13.15 18.07
CA ALA A 890 28.29 -13.19 18.55
C ALA A 890 28.33 -13.94 19.88
N HIS A 891 29.33 -14.78 20.09
CA HIS A 891 29.51 -15.51 21.32
C HIS A 891 30.91 -15.30 21.91
N GLY A 892 31.04 -15.48 23.20
CA GLY A 892 32.31 -15.34 23.90
C GLY A 892 32.24 -15.95 25.30
N HIS A 893 33.42 -16.17 25.89
CA HIS A 893 33.56 -16.78 27.22
C HIS A 893 34.28 -15.80 28.17
N PRO A 894 33.64 -14.67 28.57
CA PRO A 894 34.25 -13.74 29.52
C PRO A 894 34.45 -14.40 30.88
N ALA A 895 35.69 -14.35 31.41
CA ALA A 895 35.97 -14.77 32.77
C ALA A 895 35.52 -13.73 33.78
N LEU A 896 34.51 -14.06 34.57
CA LEU A 896 33.98 -13.18 35.64
C LEU A 896 34.59 -13.58 37.00
N PRO A 897 35.00 -12.60 37.85
CA PRO A 897 35.80 -12.83 39.07
C PRO A 897 35.19 -13.76 40.12
N LEU A 898 33.85 -14.03 40.09
CA LEU A 898 33.14 -14.87 41.06
C LEU A 898 32.43 -16.06 40.42
N LEU A 899 32.25 -16.04 39.10
CA LEU A 899 31.42 -17.03 38.39
C LEU A 899 32.22 -17.89 37.41
N GLY A 900 33.56 -17.62 37.26
CA GLY A 900 34.40 -18.33 36.31
C GLY A 900 34.14 -17.87 34.85
N GLU A 901 34.45 -18.74 33.90
CA GLU A 901 34.12 -18.52 32.48
C GLU A 901 32.65 -18.71 32.22
N LEU A 902 31.97 -17.65 31.80
CA LEU A 902 30.56 -17.67 31.49
C LEU A 902 30.34 -17.63 29.97
N PRO A 903 29.80 -18.71 29.38
CA PRO A 903 29.44 -18.66 27.95
C PRO A 903 28.29 -17.67 27.73
N LEU A 904 28.56 -16.58 27.02
CA LEU A 904 27.55 -15.59 26.64
C LEU A 904 27.45 -15.54 25.13
N ALA A 905 26.21 -15.58 24.64
CA ALA A 905 25.90 -15.38 23.24
C ALA A 905 24.85 -14.25 23.10
N SER A 906 24.98 -13.39 22.10
CA SER A 906 23.97 -12.37 21.80
C SER A 906 22.64 -13.01 21.43
N ALA A 907 22.64 -14.25 20.92
CA ALA A 907 21.46 -15.09 20.73
C ALA A 907 20.61 -15.26 22.00
N ALA A 908 21.20 -15.21 23.20
CA ALA A 908 20.43 -15.25 24.46
C ALA A 908 19.57 -13.99 24.67
N ALA A 909 20.01 -12.83 24.17
CA ALA A 909 19.18 -11.61 24.21
C ALA A 909 17.99 -11.70 23.24
N PHE A 910 18.21 -12.30 22.05
CA PHE A 910 17.13 -12.62 21.14
C PHE A 910 16.13 -13.59 21.79
N ASP A 911 16.62 -14.66 22.39
CA ASP A 911 15.83 -15.69 23.07
C ASP A 911 15.04 -15.14 24.28
N LEU A 912 15.58 -14.11 24.96
CA LEU A 912 14.84 -13.36 25.99
C LEU A 912 13.65 -12.62 25.40
N GLY A 913 13.80 -12.07 24.19
CA GLY A 913 12.68 -11.48 23.45
C GLY A 913 11.59 -12.51 23.14
N VAL A 914 11.99 -13.72 22.73
CA VAL A 914 11.09 -14.86 22.53
C VAL A 914 10.34 -15.20 23.82
N TYR A 915 11.07 -15.40 24.92
CA TYR A 915 10.50 -15.70 26.24
C TYR A 915 9.43 -14.69 26.66
N ILE A 916 9.74 -13.39 26.60
CA ILE A 916 8.80 -12.33 27.02
C ILE A 916 7.56 -12.30 26.12
N THR A 917 7.73 -12.50 24.80
CA THR A 917 6.60 -12.54 23.86
C THR A 917 5.68 -13.71 24.12
N VAL A 918 6.23 -14.91 24.36
CA VAL A 918 5.46 -16.14 24.66
C VAL A 918 4.64 -15.97 25.95
N VAL A 919 5.27 -15.48 27.01
CA VAL A 919 4.56 -15.20 28.28
C VAL A 919 3.47 -14.15 28.05
N GLY A 920 3.81 -13.05 27.35
CA GLY A 920 2.87 -11.97 27.06
C GLY A 920 1.66 -12.42 26.26
N ALA A 921 1.85 -13.19 25.19
CA ALA A 921 0.78 -13.66 24.30
C ALA A 921 -0.14 -14.67 25.02
N THR A 922 0.44 -15.62 25.75
CA THR A 922 -0.32 -16.62 26.51
C THR A 922 -1.16 -15.96 27.60
N MET A 923 -0.56 -15.05 28.38
CA MET A 923 -1.25 -14.36 29.45
C MET A 923 -2.30 -13.36 28.93
N LEU A 924 -2.05 -12.71 27.79
CA LEU A 924 -3.05 -11.85 27.14
C LEU A 924 -4.29 -12.65 26.75
N THR A 925 -4.09 -13.77 26.08
CA THR A 925 -5.19 -14.65 25.65
C THR A 925 -6.01 -15.14 26.84
N LEU A 926 -5.35 -15.63 27.90
CA LEU A 926 -6.00 -16.11 29.08
C LEU A 926 -6.77 -15.01 29.82
N SER A 927 -6.15 -13.85 30.02
CA SER A 927 -6.76 -12.72 30.72
C SER A 927 -8.00 -12.19 29.99
N VAL A 928 -7.93 -12.11 28.65
CA VAL A 928 -9.06 -11.64 27.83
C VAL A 928 -10.21 -12.64 27.81
N LEU A 929 -9.93 -13.94 27.68
CA LEU A 929 -10.94 -14.99 27.74
C LEU A 929 -11.59 -15.05 29.13
N GLY A 930 -10.80 -14.94 30.20
CA GLY A 930 -11.29 -14.90 31.56
C GLY A 930 -12.17 -13.68 31.88
N ALA A 931 -11.83 -12.52 31.28
CA ALA A 931 -12.61 -11.29 31.44
C ALA A 931 -13.95 -11.32 30.68
N ALA A 932 -14.03 -12.04 29.57
CA ALA A 932 -15.25 -12.16 28.76
C ALA A 932 -16.42 -12.85 29.52
N SER A 933 -16.12 -13.60 30.56
CA SER A 933 -17.10 -14.34 31.38
C SER A 933 -17.52 -13.62 32.66
N LYS A 934 -17.10 -12.36 32.87
CA LYS A 934 -17.45 -11.61 34.10
C LYS A 934 -18.81 -10.95 34.02
N GLU A 935 -19.67 -11.18 35.00
CA GLU A 935 -20.81 -10.32 35.31
C GLU A 935 -20.34 -8.95 35.81
N GLN A 936 -20.94 -7.89 35.25
CA GLN A 936 -21.03 -6.64 35.99
C GLN A 936 -22.06 -6.84 37.13
N HIS A 937 -21.60 -7.02 38.36
CA HIS A 937 -22.40 -6.65 39.50
C HIS A 937 -22.45 -5.10 39.43
N GLY A 938 -23.64 -4.59 39.09
CA GLY A 938 -23.96 -3.19 39.07
C GLY A 938 -23.93 -2.56 40.41
#